data_dafd1b3f34dfbb98754d00e5f5bfa598
#
_entry.id   dafd1b3f34dfbb98754d00e5f5bfa598
#
_cell.length_a   1.000
_cell.length_b   1.000
_cell.length_c   1.000
_cell.angle_alpha   90.00
_cell.angle_beta   90.00
_cell.angle_gamma   90.00
#
_symmetry.space_group_name_H-M   'P 1'
#
loop_
_entity.id
_entity.type
_entity.pdbx_description
1 polymer ?
#
loop_
_entity_poly.entity_id
_entity_poly.type
_entity_poly.pdbx_seq_one_letter_code
_entity_poly.pdbx_strand_id
1 'polypeptide(L)'
;MYSDPPHLYLVKLSIRYLCATELPRRRRNVYKKECIVEPVVIKRDGCQAQFDETRIVQAVQRAAVAAGVNDPAYCTAVARQVNAQLAGRAQVDIHEIQEAVENLLMAGPYKALARAYIEYRHDRDVAREQRGRLNQEIRGLVEQRNAALLNENANKDSKVIPTQRDLLAGIVARHYARQHILPRDIVLAHERGEIHYHDLDYSPFFPMFNCMLIDLKGMLTSGFKMGNAEIETPKSISTATAVTAQIIAQVASHIYGGTTINRIDEILAPFVTASYEKHLETARQWQIPDGEGYAQVRTEKECYDAFQSLEYEVNTLHTANGQTPFVTFGFGLGTSWQSRLVQQSILRNRIAGLGKNRKTAVFPKLVFAIRDGINHKPGDLNYDIKQLALECASKRMYPDILNYEQVVKVTGSFKTPMGCRSFLGVYEENGELIHDGRNNIGVISLNLPRIALEARGEEAAFWQLLDSRLALAKRALMTRIARLEGIKARVAPILYMEGACGVRLKADDDISALFRHGRASISLGYIGLHETINALFGNRHVFDDETLRAKAVAIVATLRAATDRWKAETDYGFSLYSTPSENLCDRFCRLDTAEFGMVPGVTDKGYYTNSFHLDVEKRVDPYAKIDFEAPYPALANGGFICYGEYPNLQHNLKALEDVWDYSYHRVPYYGTNTPIDECYECGFTGEFGCTSKGFVCPQCGNHDASRVSVTRRVCGYLGSPDARPFNAGKQEEVKRRVKHLPDGSWEGQ
;
A
#
# COMPACT_ATOMS: atom_id res chain seq x y z
N MET A 1 24.48 2.83 48.04
CA MET A 1 25.10 4.16 48.16
C MET A 1 24.51 5.01 47.05
N TYR A 2 23.49 5.76 47.38
CA TYR A 2 23.32 7.22 47.42
C TYR A 2 23.77 7.90 46.11
N SER A 3 22.99 8.72 45.41
CA SER A 3 22.19 9.86 45.90
C SER A 3 21.19 10.35 44.83
N ASP A 4 20.14 10.98 45.31
CA ASP A 4 18.97 11.62 44.68
C ASP A 4 19.26 12.82 43.72
N PRO A 5 18.25 13.28 42.95
CA PRO A 5 18.33 14.35 41.98
C PRO A 5 18.04 15.75 42.59
N PRO A 6 18.43 16.85 41.94
CA PRO A 6 18.20 18.20 42.45
C PRO A 6 16.85 18.82 42.01
N HIS A 7 16.34 19.61 42.93
CA HIS A 7 15.08 20.34 42.98
C HIS A 7 14.90 21.43 41.92
N LEU A 8 13.64 21.53 41.44
CA LEU A 8 13.10 22.72 40.75
C LEU A 8 12.90 23.89 41.73
N TYR A 9 13.44 25.06 41.39
CA TYR A 9 13.10 26.34 42.05
C TYR A 9 11.93 27.01 41.35
N LEU A 10 10.83 27.16 42.12
CA LEU A 10 9.70 28.05 41.81
C LEU A 10 10.01 29.45 42.35
N VAL A 11 10.06 30.44 41.46
CA VAL A 11 10.10 31.85 41.88
C VAL A 11 8.68 32.40 41.84
N LYS A 12 8.10 32.66 43.02
CA LYS A 12 6.89 33.46 43.21
C LYS A 12 7.27 34.93 43.29
N LEU A 13 6.78 35.75 42.40
CA LEU A 13 6.79 37.19 42.52
C LEU A 13 5.45 37.67 43.12
N SER A 14 5.53 38.17 44.34
CA SER A 14 4.43 38.85 45.06
C SER A 14 4.41 40.35 44.68
N ILE A 15 3.32 40.85 44.19
CA ILE A 15 3.08 42.30 44.04
C ILE A 15 2.25 42.76 45.26
N ARG A 16 2.84 43.62 46.05
CA ARG A 16 2.16 44.33 47.17
C ARG A 16 1.46 45.54 46.66
N TYR A 17 0.19 45.68 47.06
CA TYR A 17 -0.56 46.90 47.04
C TYR A 17 0.01 47.96 47.97
N LEU A 18 0.03 49.20 47.57
CA LEU A 18 0.13 50.38 48.46
C LEU A 18 -1.04 51.32 48.19
N CYS A 19 -1.79 51.54 49.24
CA CYS A 19 -2.94 52.45 49.30
C CYS A 19 -2.52 53.91 49.47
N ALA A 20 -3.35 54.70 48.91
CA ALA A 20 -3.75 56.08 48.99
C ALA A 20 -3.26 56.98 50.14
N THR A 21 -3.00 58.25 49.81
CA THR A 21 -3.34 59.42 50.67
C THR A 21 -3.90 60.57 49.84
N GLU A 22 -4.89 61.22 50.43
CA GLU A 22 -5.75 62.29 49.89
C GLU A 22 -5.05 63.65 49.81
N LEU A 23 -5.57 64.54 48.91
CA LEU A 23 -6.01 65.96 49.04
C LEU A 23 -5.68 66.82 47.80
N PRO A 24 -6.32 67.93 47.51
CA PRO A 24 -7.71 68.32 47.57
C PRO A 24 -8.32 68.90 46.26
N ARG A 25 -9.60 69.08 46.24
CA ARG A 25 -10.45 69.63 45.15
C ARG A 25 -10.03 71.05 44.69
N ARG A 26 -9.83 71.18 43.33
CA ARG A 26 -10.09 72.42 42.59
C ARG A 26 -10.93 72.12 41.37
N ARG A 27 -12.09 72.75 41.26
CA ARG A 27 -13.00 72.76 40.10
C ARG A 27 -12.27 73.35 38.89
N ARG A 28 -12.20 72.55 37.79
CA ARG A 28 -12.12 73.12 36.43
C ARG A 28 -12.98 72.26 35.49
N ASN A 29 -13.90 72.88 34.77
CA ASN A 29 -14.62 72.35 33.64
C ASN A 29 -13.63 71.82 32.66
N VAL A 30 -13.70 70.48 32.36
CA VAL A 30 -13.00 69.85 31.26
C VAL A 30 -14.05 69.07 30.49
N TYR A 31 -14.17 69.43 29.23
CA TYR A 31 -14.94 68.71 28.22
C TYR A 31 -14.73 67.19 28.38
N LYS A 32 -15.84 66.43 28.43
CA LYS A 32 -15.79 64.94 28.27
C LYS A 32 -15.29 64.66 26.87
N LYS A 33 -13.97 64.30 26.74
CA LYS A 33 -13.49 63.51 25.68
C LYS A 33 -13.99 62.10 26.01
N GLU A 34 -14.94 61.60 25.26
CA GLU A 34 -15.27 60.19 25.28
C GLU A 34 -13.99 59.42 24.91
N CYS A 35 -13.39 58.72 25.86
CA CYS A 35 -12.33 57.74 25.57
C CYS A 35 -13.00 56.62 24.78
N ILE A 36 -12.81 56.63 23.48
CA ILE A 36 -13.12 55.46 22.63
C ILE A 36 -12.17 54.38 23.09
N VAL A 37 -12.70 53.38 23.82
CA VAL A 37 -11.94 52.18 24.20
C VAL A 37 -11.83 51.36 22.92
N GLU A 38 -10.62 51.24 22.38
CA GLU A 38 -10.36 50.35 21.26
C GLU A 38 -10.58 48.91 21.70
N PRO A 39 -11.29 48.09 20.91
CA PRO A 39 -11.56 46.70 21.29
C PRO A 39 -10.31 45.84 21.32
N VAL A 40 -10.26 44.91 22.29
CA VAL A 40 -9.27 43.83 22.29
C VAL A 40 -9.68 42.76 21.29
N VAL A 41 -8.83 42.47 20.33
CA VAL A 41 -9.08 41.44 19.31
C VAL A 41 -8.70 40.07 19.86
N ILE A 42 -9.65 39.15 19.89
CA ILE A 42 -9.40 37.73 20.15
C ILE A 42 -8.99 37.10 18.85
N LYS A 43 -7.73 36.61 18.80
CA LYS A 43 -7.23 35.87 17.64
C LYS A 43 -7.78 34.43 17.69
N ARG A 44 -7.70 33.73 16.56
CA ARG A 44 -8.15 32.32 16.41
C ARG A 44 -7.46 31.31 17.34
N ASP A 45 -6.26 31.63 17.83
CA ASP A 45 -5.50 30.84 18.80
C ASP A 45 -5.85 31.20 20.28
N GLY A 46 -6.86 32.03 20.48
CA GLY A 46 -7.29 32.54 21.78
C GLY A 46 -6.40 33.65 22.33
N CYS A 47 -5.31 34.03 21.68
CA CYS A 47 -4.45 35.13 22.10
C CYS A 47 -5.14 36.46 21.90
N GLN A 48 -4.94 37.40 22.85
CA GLN A 48 -5.45 38.74 22.79
C GLN A 48 -4.44 39.70 22.12
N ALA A 49 -4.93 40.64 21.29
CA ALA A 49 -4.12 41.68 20.69
C ALA A 49 -4.90 42.98 20.66
N GLN A 50 -4.22 44.13 20.61
CA GLN A 50 -4.87 45.42 20.38
C GLN A 50 -5.40 45.47 18.95
N PHE A 51 -6.54 46.15 18.76
CA PHE A 51 -7.09 46.45 17.45
C PHE A 51 -6.12 47.35 16.67
N ASP A 52 -5.87 47.02 15.41
CA ASP A 52 -4.93 47.73 14.54
C ASP A 52 -5.58 47.93 13.16
N GLU A 53 -6.13 49.09 12.94
CA GLU A 53 -6.82 49.51 11.70
C GLU A 53 -5.88 49.37 10.48
N THR A 54 -4.56 49.57 10.67
CA THR A 54 -3.60 49.51 9.56
C THR A 54 -3.50 48.14 8.92
N ARG A 55 -3.75 47.08 9.69
CA ARG A 55 -3.80 45.71 9.19
C ARG A 55 -4.97 45.47 8.24
N ILE A 56 -6.10 46.10 8.50
CA ILE A 56 -7.26 46.04 7.62
C ILE A 56 -6.95 46.79 6.32
N VAL A 57 -6.40 48.00 6.41
CA VAL A 57 -5.97 48.76 5.24
C VAL A 57 -5.02 47.94 4.37
N GLN A 58 -4.00 47.35 4.96
CA GLN A 58 -3.03 46.52 4.23
C GLN A 58 -3.64 45.30 3.57
N ALA A 59 -4.61 44.63 4.24
CA ALA A 59 -5.28 43.47 3.68
C ALA A 59 -6.15 43.85 2.47
N VAL A 60 -6.92 44.94 2.57
CA VAL A 60 -7.76 45.44 1.49
C VAL A 60 -6.91 45.98 0.33
N GLN A 61 -5.79 46.64 0.60
CA GLN A 61 -4.86 47.14 -0.43
C GLN A 61 -4.25 45.97 -1.24
N ARG A 62 -3.83 44.88 -0.59
CA ARG A 62 -3.32 43.69 -1.30
C ARG A 62 -4.37 43.11 -2.24
N ALA A 63 -5.60 43.00 -1.79
CA ALA A 63 -6.68 42.54 -2.64
C ALA A 63 -7.01 43.54 -3.77
N ALA A 64 -6.87 44.85 -3.53
CA ALA A 64 -7.03 45.90 -4.54
C ALA A 64 -5.99 45.78 -5.67
N VAL A 65 -4.73 45.55 -5.31
CA VAL A 65 -3.67 45.32 -6.28
C VAL A 65 -3.95 44.06 -7.14
N ALA A 66 -4.38 42.95 -6.51
CA ALA A 66 -4.74 41.75 -7.23
C ALA A 66 -5.96 41.91 -8.16
N ALA A 67 -6.89 42.81 -7.79
CA ALA A 67 -8.08 43.13 -8.57
C ALA A 67 -7.85 44.23 -9.61
N GLY A 68 -6.65 44.83 -9.70
CA GLY A 68 -6.35 45.96 -10.59
C GLY A 68 -7.05 47.26 -10.19
N VAL A 69 -7.46 47.38 -8.91
CA VAL A 69 -8.12 48.57 -8.37
C VAL A 69 -7.08 49.46 -7.70
N ASN A 70 -6.92 50.68 -8.21
CA ASN A 70 -5.99 51.68 -7.65
C ASN A 70 -6.76 52.82 -6.93
N ASP A 71 -7.30 52.50 -5.76
CA ASP A 71 -7.99 53.45 -4.91
C ASP A 71 -7.60 53.30 -3.42
N PRO A 72 -6.46 53.84 -3.00
CA PRO A 72 -6.01 53.77 -1.61
C PRO A 72 -6.96 54.49 -0.62
N ALA A 73 -7.66 55.51 -1.08
CA ALA A 73 -8.61 56.27 -0.25
C ALA A 73 -9.79 55.39 0.11
N TYR A 74 -10.32 54.63 -0.83
CA TYR A 74 -11.38 53.64 -0.58
C TYR A 74 -10.95 52.55 0.38
N CYS A 75 -9.71 52.00 0.23
CA CYS A 75 -9.19 51.00 1.16
C CYS A 75 -9.14 51.53 2.61
N THR A 76 -8.71 52.77 2.78
CA THR A 76 -8.69 53.41 4.10
C THR A 76 -10.11 53.70 4.63
N ALA A 77 -11.04 54.10 3.76
CA ALA A 77 -12.43 54.35 4.13
C ALA A 77 -13.12 53.06 4.65
N VAL A 78 -12.90 51.91 3.99
CA VAL A 78 -13.39 50.59 4.45
C VAL A 78 -12.88 50.28 5.85
N ALA A 79 -11.56 50.42 6.11
CA ALA A 79 -11.00 50.18 7.44
C ALA A 79 -11.60 51.06 8.53
N ARG A 80 -11.80 52.36 8.23
CA ARG A 80 -12.47 53.28 9.15
C ARG A 80 -13.93 52.91 9.42
N GLN A 81 -14.67 52.46 8.43
CA GLN A 81 -16.04 52.00 8.60
C GLN A 81 -16.12 50.75 9.48
N VAL A 82 -15.19 49.79 9.31
CA VAL A 82 -15.07 48.62 10.20
C VAL A 82 -14.80 49.08 11.63
N ASN A 83 -13.83 49.98 11.83
CA ASN A 83 -13.51 50.51 13.14
C ASN A 83 -14.74 51.19 13.79
N ALA A 84 -15.51 51.98 13.03
CA ALA A 84 -16.73 52.62 13.51
C ALA A 84 -17.82 51.60 13.89
N GLN A 85 -17.95 50.47 13.17
CA GLN A 85 -18.92 49.42 13.51
C GLN A 85 -18.52 48.64 14.78
N LEU A 86 -17.25 48.62 15.11
CA LEU A 86 -16.71 47.89 16.28
C LEU A 86 -16.54 48.82 17.49
N ALA A 87 -16.76 50.14 17.34
CA ALA A 87 -16.58 51.12 18.40
C ALA A 87 -17.50 50.82 19.60
N GLY A 88 -16.93 50.93 20.81
CA GLY A 88 -17.66 50.67 22.07
C GLY A 88 -17.74 49.22 22.50
N ARG A 89 -17.20 48.27 21.73
CA ARG A 89 -17.06 46.87 22.17
C ARG A 89 -15.78 46.68 22.98
N ALA A 90 -15.83 45.90 24.06
CA ALA A 90 -14.67 45.60 24.86
C ALA A 90 -13.76 44.50 24.22
N GLN A 91 -14.39 43.57 23.53
CA GLN A 91 -13.69 42.45 22.82
C GLN A 91 -14.40 42.17 21.50
N VAL A 92 -13.61 41.77 20.48
CA VAL A 92 -14.09 41.41 19.14
C VAL A 92 -13.31 40.21 18.61
N ASP A 93 -14.01 39.22 18.05
CA ASP A 93 -13.36 38.11 17.38
C ASP A 93 -12.79 38.54 16.02
N ILE A 94 -11.66 37.95 15.64
CA ILE A 94 -11.02 38.23 14.34
C ILE A 94 -11.94 37.87 13.15
N HIS A 95 -12.83 36.87 13.32
CA HIS A 95 -13.80 36.50 12.28
C HIS A 95 -14.85 37.61 12.08
N GLU A 96 -15.34 38.26 13.15
CA GLU A 96 -16.27 39.35 13.05
C GLU A 96 -15.66 40.55 12.31
N ILE A 97 -14.39 40.85 12.56
CA ILE A 97 -13.66 41.90 11.80
C ILE A 97 -13.62 41.54 10.31
N GLN A 98 -13.29 40.31 9.98
CA GLN A 98 -13.18 39.87 8.60
C GLN A 98 -14.54 39.90 7.88
N GLU A 99 -15.58 39.47 8.55
CA GLU A 99 -16.95 39.50 8.02
C GLU A 99 -17.43 40.93 7.79
N ALA A 100 -17.12 41.86 8.69
CA ALA A 100 -17.42 43.27 8.52
C ALA A 100 -16.71 43.85 7.28
N VAL A 101 -15.46 43.52 7.05
CA VAL A 101 -14.70 43.93 5.84
C VAL A 101 -15.37 43.36 4.58
N GLU A 102 -15.72 42.08 4.55
CA GLU A 102 -16.35 41.42 3.40
C GLU A 102 -17.69 42.07 3.06
N ASN A 103 -18.54 42.29 4.06
CA ASN A 103 -19.84 42.90 3.87
C ASN A 103 -19.70 44.31 3.30
N LEU A 104 -18.76 45.13 3.79
CA LEU A 104 -18.51 46.47 3.25
C LEU A 104 -17.96 46.43 1.82
N LEU A 105 -17.07 45.54 1.51
CA LEU A 105 -16.53 45.35 0.15
C LEU A 105 -17.62 44.88 -0.82
N MET A 106 -18.47 43.93 -0.38
CA MET A 106 -19.60 43.44 -1.19
C MET A 106 -20.67 44.55 -1.42
N ALA A 107 -20.91 45.38 -0.45
CA ALA A 107 -21.81 46.54 -0.59
C ALA A 107 -21.21 47.67 -1.46
N GLY A 108 -19.87 47.74 -1.55
CA GLY A 108 -19.14 48.78 -2.24
C GLY A 108 -19.14 48.69 -3.77
N PRO A 109 -18.56 49.72 -4.45
CA PRO A 109 -18.59 49.82 -5.91
C PRO A 109 -17.66 48.82 -6.62
N TYR A 110 -16.58 48.33 -5.97
CA TYR A 110 -15.56 47.52 -6.58
C TYR A 110 -15.81 46.02 -6.35
N LYS A 111 -16.69 45.38 -7.15
CA LYS A 111 -17.05 43.97 -7.01
C LYS A 111 -15.86 43.03 -7.25
N ALA A 112 -14.93 43.40 -8.14
CA ALA A 112 -13.69 42.64 -8.37
C ALA A 112 -12.79 42.62 -7.12
N LEU A 113 -12.69 43.73 -6.39
CA LEU A 113 -11.95 43.83 -5.13
C LEU A 113 -12.59 42.94 -4.04
N ALA A 114 -13.93 42.98 -3.91
CA ALA A 114 -14.63 42.12 -2.96
C ALA A 114 -14.33 40.64 -3.23
N ARG A 115 -14.42 40.22 -4.48
CA ARG A 115 -14.09 38.84 -4.89
C ARG A 115 -12.65 38.47 -4.56
N ALA A 116 -11.67 39.30 -4.95
CA ALA A 116 -10.26 39.06 -4.69
C ALA A 116 -9.96 39.01 -3.18
N TYR A 117 -10.63 39.79 -2.35
CA TYR A 117 -10.46 39.73 -0.90
C TYR A 117 -11.01 38.44 -0.28
N ILE A 118 -12.18 38.00 -0.73
CA ILE A 118 -12.80 36.75 -0.27
C ILE A 118 -11.96 35.55 -0.70
N GLU A 119 -11.49 35.50 -1.96
CA GLU A 119 -10.61 34.44 -2.47
C GLU A 119 -9.28 34.39 -1.69
N TYR A 120 -8.62 35.55 -1.50
CA TYR A 120 -7.40 35.66 -0.71
C TYR A 120 -7.57 35.17 0.73
N ARG A 121 -8.70 35.55 1.37
CA ARG A 121 -9.03 35.09 2.73
C ARG A 121 -9.22 33.56 2.76
N HIS A 122 -10.03 33.03 1.84
CA HIS A 122 -10.27 31.60 1.71
C HIS A 122 -8.96 30.82 1.55
N ASP A 123 -8.08 31.26 0.65
CA ASP A 123 -6.80 30.60 0.42
C ASP A 123 -5.89 30.63 1.67
N ARG A 124 -5.91 31.71 2.41
CA ARG A 124 -5.15 31.80 3.68
C ARG A 124 -5.74 30.92 4.78
N ASP A 125 -7.03 30.77 4.84
CA ASP A 125 -7.69 29.93 5.82
C ASP A 125 -7.45 28.45 5.50
N VAL A 126 -7.56 28.05 4.23
CA VAL A 126 -7.17 26.74 3.73
C VAL A 126 -5.69 26.44 4.04
N ALA A 127 -4.78 27.37 3.75
CA ALA A 127 -3.36 27.19 4.02
C ALA A 127 -3.04 27.03 5.53
N ARG A 128 -3.79 27.72 6.40
CA ARG A 128 -3.64 27.57 7.88
C ARG A 128 -4.20 26.25 8.38
N GLU A 129 -5.38 25.88 7.91
CA GLU A 129 -5.99 24.60 8.25
C GLU A 129 -5.09 23.44 7.85
N GLN A 130 -4.51 23.51 6.65
CA GLN A 130 -3.57 22.51 6.15
C GLN A 130 -2.28 22.47 6.98
N ARG A 131 -1.73 23.62 7.39
CA ARG A 131 -0.58 23.64 8.31
C ARG A 131 -0.94 23.07 9.68
N GLY A 132 -2.13 23.34 10.18
CA GLY A 132 -2.66 22.76 11.41
C GLY A 132 -2.76 21.25 11.29
N ARG A 133 -3.30 20.73 10.18
CA ARG A 133 -3.41 19.30 9.89
C ARG A 133 -2.03 18.62 9.78
N LEU A 134 -1.08 19.23 9.07
CA LEU A 134 0.29 18.70 8.97
C LEU A 134 0.95 18.56 10.35
N ASN A 135 0.89 19.61 11.16
CA ASN A 135 1.45 19.59 12.52
C ASN A 135 0.75 18.57 13.41
N GLN A 136 -0.56 18.40 13.25
CA GLN A 136 -1.34 17.43 14.01
C GLN A 136 -0.98 15.98 13.61
N GLU A 137 -0.78 15.68 12.33
CA GLU A 137 -0.33 14.37 11.84
C GLU A 137 1.08 14.06 12.35
N ILE A 138 2.02 15.03 12.26
CA ILE A 138 3.38 14.89 12.80
C ILE A 138 3.34 14.64 14.31
N ARG A 139 2.56 15.41 15.04
CA ARG A 139 2.40 15.23 16.48
C ARG A 139 1.81 13.86 16.82
N GLY A 140 0.80 13.42 16.07
CA GLY A 140 0.20 12.09 16.22
C GLY A 140 1.20 10.95 16.00
N LEU A 141 2.15 11.10 15.07
CA LEU A 141 3.25 10.17 14.87
C LEU A 141 4.22 10.18 16.06
N VAL A 142 4.68 11.35 16.48
CA VAL A 142 5.65 11.50 17.59
C VAL A 142 5.08 10.96 18.91
N GLU A 143 3.82 11.25 19.20
CA GLU A 143 3.11 10.80 20.40
C GLU A 143 2.55 9.38 20.29
N GLN A 144 2.73 8.69 19.15
CA GLN A 144 2.22 7.34 18.88
C GLN A 144 0.71 7.20 19.11
N ARG A 145 -0.08 8.22 18.76
CA ARG A 145 -1.53 8.28 19.02
C ARG A 145 -2.40 8.12 17.77
N ASN A 146 -1.83 8.25 16.58
CA ASN A 146 -2.59 8.13 15.33
C ASN A 146 -2.63 6.68 14.84
N ALA A 147 -3.57 5.88 15.35
CA ALA A 147 -3.71 4.47 15.01
C ALA A 147 -3.89 4.23 13.49
N ALA A 148 -4.57 5.12 12.77
CA ALA A 148 -4.76 4.99 11.34
C ALA A 148 -3.43 5.08 10.56
N LEU A 149 -2.53 6.00 10.97
CA LEU A 149 -1.20 6.12 10.40
C LEU A 149 -0.27 4.98 10.84
N LEU A 150 -0.32 4.63 12.12
CA LEU A 150 0.58 3.64 12.71
C LEU A 150 0.31 2.21 12.22
N ASN A 151 -0.93 1.90 11.84
CA ASN A 151 -1.38 0.60 11.36
C ASN A 151 -1.71 0.61 9.86
N GLU A 152 -1.26 1.61 9.12
CA GLU A 152 -1.55 1.77 7.69
C GLU A 152 -0.96 0.62 6.85
N ASN A 153 0.18 0.08 7.26
CA ASN A 153 0.90 -0.93 6.52
C ASN A 153 1.44 -2.02 7.46
N ALA A 154 0.96 -3.26 7.28
CA ALA A 154 1.38 -4.41 8.08
C ALA A 154 2.87 -4.79 7.92
N ASN A 155 3.58 -4.25 6.92
CA ASN A 155 5.02 -4.46 6.73
C ASN A 155 5.89 -3.45 7.47
N LYS A 156 5.30 -2.39 8.04
CA LYS A 156 6.02 -1.32 8.72
C LYS A 156 5.78 -1.40 10.22
N ASP A 157 6.85 -1.51 11.00
CA ASP A 157 6.78 -1.37 12.45
C ASP A 157 6.97 0.10 12.83
N SER A 158 5.89 0.81 13.10
CA SER A 158 5.88 2.24 13.43
C SER A 158 6.62 2.60 14.73
N LYS A 159 7.04 1.61 15.52
CA LYS A 159 7.78 1.82 16.76
C LYS A 159 9.30 1.95 16.55
N VAL A 160 9.82 1.48 15.41
CA VAL A 160 11.26 1.53 15.14
C VAL A 160 11.66 2.84 14.43
N ILE A 161 12.85 3.35 14.76
CA ILE A 161 13.35 4.66 14.29
C ILE A 161 13.38 4.80 12.76
N PRO A 162 13.89 3.83 11.96
CA PRO A 162 13.87 3.94 10.52
C PRO A 162 12.46 4.14 9.95
N THR A 163 11.48 3.37 10.45
CA THR A 163 10.08 3.49 10.03
C THR A 163 9.47 4.83 10.44
N GLN A 164 9.76 5.34 11.64
CA GLN A 164 9.28 6.66 12.06
C GLN A 164 9.79 7.78 11.14
N ARG A 165 11.04 7.71 10.70
CA ARG A 165 11.61 8.66 9.75
C ARG A 165 10.93 8.58 8.39
N ASP A 166 10.66 7.39 7.88
CA ASP A 166 9.95 7.18 6.63
C ASP A 166 8.49 7.68 6.71
N LEU A 167 7.78 7.35 7.79
CA LEU A 167 6.43 7.86 8.04
C LEU A 167 6.38 9.39 8.10
N LEU A 168 7.37 10.04 8.71
CA LEU A 168 7.48 11.49 8.73
C LEU A 168 7.68 12.06 7.31
N ALA A 169 8.58 11.46 6.54
CA ALA A 169 8.78 11.83 5.13
C ALA A 169 7.49 11.64 4.32
N GLY A 170 6.76 10.55 4.54
CA GLY A 170 5.49 10.26 3.92
C GLY A 170 4.39 11.27 4.26
N ILE A 171 4.29 11.72 5.52
CA ILE A 171 3.36 12.79 5.93
C ILE A 171 3.64 14.07 5.11
N VAL A 172 4.90 14.49 5.04
CA VAL A 172 5.31 15.69 4.31
C VAL A 172 5.04 15.54 2.82
N ALA A 173 5.41 14.40 2.22
CA ALA A 173 5.21 14.10 0.81
C ALA A 173 3.74 14.15 0.42
N ARG A 174 2.84 13.52 1.19
CA ARG A 174 1.38 13.56 0.99
C ARG A 174 0.83 14.98 1.03
N HIS A 175 1.22 15.77 2.03
CA HIS A 175 0.79 17.16 2.13
C HIS A 175 1.23 17.99 0.94
N TYR A 176 2.50 17.90 0.56
CA TYR A 176 3.05 18.64 -0.58
C TYR A 176 2.39 18.21 -1.90
N ALA A 177 2.21 16.90 -2.11
CA ALA A 177 1.57 16.38 -3.32
C ALA A 177 0.15 16.89 -3.50
N ARG A 178 -0.67 16.92 -2.43
CA ARG A 178 -2.04 17.45 -2.45
C ARG A 178 -2.12 18.95 -2.70
N GLN A 179 -1.13 19.71 -2.27
CA GLN A 179 -1.14 21.16 -2.36
C GLN A 179 -0.56 21.69 -3.67
N HIS A 180 0.47 21.01 -4.21
CA HIS A 180 1.32 21.58 -5.24
C HIS A 180 1.51 20.72 -6.49
N ILE A 181 1.20 19.42 -6.43
CA ILE A 181 1.45 18.51 -7.54
C ILE A 181 0.15 18.05 -8.21
N LEU A 182 -0.82 17.62 -7.42
CA LEU A 182 -2.05 17.04 -7.96
C LEU A 182 -3.09 18.13 -8.29
N PRO A 183 -3.84 17.99 -9.40
CA PRO A 183 -5.01 18.78 -9.67
C PRO A 183 -6.03 18.71 -8.52
N ARG A 184 -6.67 19.85 -8.23
CA ARG A 184 -7.59 19.98 -7.08
C ARG A 184 -8.76 18.99 -7.11
N ASP A 185 -9.33 18.72 -8.28
CA ASP A 185 -10.43 17.77 -8.44
C ASP A 185 -10.02 16.35 -8.12
N ILE A 186 -8.80 15.93 -8.48
CA ILE A 186 -8.23 14.62 -8.12
C ILE A 186 -8.02 14.52 -6.60
N VAL A 187 -7.51 15.59 -5.97
CA VAL A 187 -7.34 15.65 -4.51
C VAL A 187 -8.68 15.51 -3.80
N LEU A 188 -9.69 16.29 -4.21
CA LEU A 188 -11.03 16.23 -3.63
C LEU A 188 -11.68 14.85 -3.80
N ALA A 189 -11.58 14.26 -4.97
CA ALA A 189 -12.10 12.91 -5.21
C ALA A 189 -11.41 11.85 -4.35
N HIS A 190 -10.08 11.97 -4.16
CA HIS A 190 -9.36 11.11 -3.24
C HIS A 190 -9.80 11.31 -1.78
N GLU A 191 -9.92 12.54 -1.32
CA GLU A 191 -10.32 12.86 0.06
C GLU A 191 -11.74 12.41 0.38
N ARG A 192 -12.67 12.57 -0.57
CA ARG A 192 -14.07 12.12 -0.45
C ARG A 192 -14.22 10.60 -0.55
N GLY A 193 -13.21 9.89 -1.04
CA GLY A 193 -13.28 8.44 -1.24
C GLY A 193 -13.96 7.99 -2.53
N GLU A 194 -14.09 8.88 -3.53
CA GLU A 194 -14.56 8.53 -4.87
C GLU A 194 -13.54 7.68 -5.62
N ILE A 195 -12.27 8.01 -5.43
CA ILE A 195 -11.10 7.26 -5.87
C ILE A 195 -10.08 7.13 -4.76
N HIS A 196 -9.14 6.21 -4.92
CA HIS A 196 -7.93 6.17 -4.09
C HIS A 196 -6.69 6.35 -4.96
N TYR A 197 -5.97 7.43 -4.73
CA TYR A 197 -4.63 7.63 -5.27
C TYR A 197 -3.65 6.90 -4.34
N HIS A 198 -3.14 5.73 -4.78
CA HIS A 198 -2.27 4.90 -3.96
C HIS A 198 -0.92 5.57 -3.68
N ASP A 199 -0.35 5.29 -2.52
CA ASP A 199 1.04 5.60 -2.17
C ASP A 199 1.42 7.09 -2.30
N LEU A 200 0.51 8.00 -1.85
CA LEU A 200 0.75 9.45 -1.84
C LEU A 200 1.91 9.86 -0.94
N ASP A 201 2.35 9.00 -0.04
CA ASP A 201 3.53 9.15 0.80
C ASP A 201 4.85 8.98 0.03
N TYR A 202 4.79 8.41 -1.18
CA TYR A 202 5.94 8.26 -2.08
C TYR A 202 5.73 9.01 -3.41
N SER A 203 4.76 8.58 -4.20
CA SER A 203 4.47 9.12 -5.53
C SER A 203 3.15 9.90 -5.50
N PRO A 204 3.05 11.10 -6.06
CA PRO A 204 3.94 11.66 -7.10
C PRO A 204 5.06 12.57 -6.59
N PHE A 205 5.30 12.68 -5.29
CA PHE A 205 6.34 13.55 -4.75
C PHE A 205 7.73 13.09 -5.21
N PHE A 206 8.06 11.81 -4.99
CA PHE A 206 9.27 11.19 -5.50
C PHE A 206 9.01 10.53 -6.87
N PRO A 207 10.00 10.50 -7.80
CA PRO A 207 9.89 9.81 -9.07
C PRO A 207 10.10 8.29 -8.90
N MET A 208 9.27 7.68 -8.06
CA MET A 208 9.28 6.25 -7.74
C MET A 208 8.12 5.55 -8.43
N PHE A 209 8.31 4.27 -8.75
CA PHE A 209 7.25 3.40 -9.24
C PHE A 209 6.92 2.29 -8.23
N ASN A 210 5.82 1.57 -8.45
CA ASN A 210 5.27 0.63 -7.50
C ASN A 210 6.11 -0.65 -7.39
N CYS A 211 5.96 -1.58 -8.33
CA CYS A 211 6.55 -2.92 -8.26
C CYS A 211 7.41 -3.22 -9.50
N MET A 212 8.31 -4.21 -9.39
CA MET A 212 9.12 -4.64 -10.53
C MET A 212 9.48 -6.13 -10.50
N LEU A 213 9.75 -6.66 -11.70
CA LEU A 213 10.52 -7.88 -11.92
C LEU A 213 11.98 -7.50 -12.09
N ILE A 214 12.86 -7.91 -11.18
CA ILE A 214 14.30 -7.59 -11.25
C ILE A 214 14.95 -8.44 -12.36
N ASP A 215 15.78 -7.84 -13.19
CA ASP A 215 16.69 -8.60 -14.06
C ASP A 215 17.89 -9.13 -13.27
N LEU A 216 17.61 -10.08 -12.38
CA LEU A 216 18.62 -10.71 -11.55
C LEU A 216 19.67 -11.47 -12.39
N LYS A 217 19.23 -12.15 -13.47
CA LYS A 217 20.11 -12.87 -14.37
C LYS A 217 21.15 -11.94 -14.99
N GLY A 218 20.71 -10.81 -15.59
CA GLY A 218 21.61 -9.83 -16.19
C GLY A 218 22.57 -9.22 -15.18
N MET A 219 22.12 -8.91 -13.97
CA MET A 219 22.98 -8.38 -12.91
C MET A 219 24.05 -9.37 -12.47
N LEU A 220 23.69 -10.62 -12.18
CA LEU A 220 24.64 -11.64 -11.70
C LEU A 220 25.63 -12.09 -12.77
N THR A 221 25.26 -12.06 -14.06
CA THR A 221 26.16 -12.49 -15.15
C THR A 221 27.11 -11.39 -15.62
N SER A 222 26.67 -10.14 -15.60
CA SER A 222 27.48 -9.01 -16.10
C SER A 222 28.23 -8.25 -15.01
N GLY A 223 27.98 -8.57 -13.74
CA GLY A 223 28.44 -7.77 -12.62
C GLY A 223 27.75 -6.39 -12.58
N PHE A 224 27.97 -5.62 -11.53
CA PHE A 224 27.39 -4.27 -11.35
C PHE A 224 28.12 -3.52 -10.24
N LYS A 225 27.85 -2.19 -10.14
CA LYS A 225 28.39 -1.38 -9.06
C LYS A 225 27.35 -1.14 -7.96
N MET A 226 27.80 -1.21 -6.72
CA MET A 226 26.96 -0.90 -5.57
C MET A 226 27.77 -0.11 -4.54
N GLY A 227 27.41 1.17 -4.36
CA GLY A 227 28.21 2.07 -3.55
C GLY A 227 29.63 2.22 -4.14
N ASN A 228 30.64 1.89 -3.34
CA ASN A 228 32.06 1.93 -3.75
C ASN A 228 32.60 0.56 -4.22
N ALA A 229 31.75 -0.45 -4.30
CA ALA A 229 32.15 -1.81 -4.65
C ALA A 229 31.74 -2.16 -6.08
N GLU A 230 32.65 -2.86 -6.79
CA GLU A 230 32.33 -3.57 -8.03
C GLU A 230 32.06 -5.03 -7.69
N ILE A 231 30.86 -5.51 -8.03
CA ILE A 231 30.41 -6.86 -7.77
C ILE A 231 30.63 -7.69 -9.03
N GLU A 232 31.51 -8.68 -8.94
CA GLU A 232 31.77 -9.62 -10.04
C GLU A 232 30.71 -10.75 -10.06
N THR A 233 30.68 -11.51 -11.15
CA THR A 233 29.90 -12.73 -11.27
C THR A 233 30.21 -13.71 -10.13
N PRO A 234 29.21 -14.15 -9.32
CA PRO A 234 29.43 -15.11 -8.24
C PRO A 234 30.00 -16.44 -8.73
N LYS A 235 30.83 -17.07 -7.89
CA LYS A 235 31.45 -18.37 -8.19
C LYS A 235 30.91 -19.49 -7.31
N SER A 236 29.81 -19.29 -6.62
CA SER A 236 29.14 -20.31 -5.81
C SER A 236 27.69 -19.90 -5.54
N ILE A 237 26.85 -20.87 -5.16
CA ILE A 237 25.47 -20.60 -4.77
C ILE A 237 25.41 -19.71 -3.52
N SER A 238 26.30 -19.90 -2.55
CA SER A 238 26.34 -19.07 -1.33
C SER A 238 26.63 -17.61 -1.64
N THR A 239 27.57 -17.32 -2.54
CA THR A 239 27.84 -15.93 -2.97
C THR A 239 26.69 -15.36 -3.80
N ALA A 240 26.11 -16.17 -4.69
CA ALA A 240 24.97 -15.71 -5.52
C ALA A 240 23.75 -15.33 -4.69
N THR A 241 23.40 -16.10 -3.65
CA THR A 241 22.29 -15.78 -2.75
C THR A 241 22.57 -14.54 -1.89
N ALA A 242 23.80 -14.40 -1.38
CA ALA A 242 24.21 -13.20 -0.62
C ALA A 242 24.13 -11.92 -1.46
N VAL A 243 24.64 -11.94 -2.70
CA VAL A 243 24.54 -10.84 -3.65
C VAL A 243 23.07 -10.57 -4.02
N THR A 244 22.26 -11.62 -4.19
CA THR A 244 20.81 -11.49 -4.44
C THR A 244 20.11 -10.74 -3.29
N ALA A 245 20.43 -11.03 -2.03
CA ALA A 245 19.88 -10.31 -0.88
C ALA A 245 20.23 -8.82 -0.91
N GLN A 246 21.46 -8.48 -1.27
CA GLN A 246 21.93 -7.10 -1.40
C GLN A 246 21.19 -6.37 -2.54
N ILE A 247 21.02 -7.01 -3.70
CA ILE A 247 20.24 -6.45 -4.82
C ILE A 247 18.81 -6.17 -4.37
N ILE A 248 18.16 -7.13 -3.72
CA ILE A 248 16.80 -6.99 -3.19
C ILE A 248 16.69 -5.77 -2.27
N ALA A 249 17.60 -5.64 -1.30
CA ALA A 249 17.59 -4.54 -0.33
C ALA A 249 17.77 -3.17 -1.01
N GLN A 250 18.65 -3.08 -1.98
CA GLN A 250 18.90 -1.85 -2.74
C GLN A 250 17.73 -1.49 -3.66
N VAL A 251 17.21 -2.44 -4.43
CA VAL A 251 16.04 -2.21 -5.29
C VAL A 251 14.82 -1.81 -4.46
N ALA A 252 14.53 -2.54 -3.38
CA ALA A 252 13.41 -2.24 -2.48
C ALA A 252 13.53 -0.88 -1.77
N SER A 253 14.72 -0.27 -1.73
CA SER A 253 14.94 1.09 -1.23
C SER A 253 14.62 2.19 -2.25
N HIS A 254 14.46 1.84 -3.54
CA HIS A 254 14.21 2.79 -4.64
C HIS A 254 12.81 2.68 -5.24
N ILE A 255 12.00 1.71 -4.79
CA ILE A 255 10.60 1.53 -5.18
C ILE A 255 9.74 1.45 -3.90
N TYR A 256 8.42 1.67 -4.02
CA TYR A 256 7.57 1.65 -2.84
C TYR A 256 6.72 0.37 -2.69
N GLY A 257 6.67 -0.48 -3.69
CA GLY A 257 5.95 -1.76 -3.67
C GLY A 257 6.87 -2.97 -3.68
N GLY A 258 6.47 -4.03 -4.38
CA GLY A 258 7.14 -5.33 -4.32
C GLY A 258 8.26 -5.52 -5.34
N THR A 259 9.33 -6.17 -4.89
CA THR A 259 10.40 -6.71 -5.73
C THR A 259 10.15 -8.17 -6.02
N THR A 260 10.25 -8.59 -7.27
CA THR A 260 10.02 -9.99 -7.65
C THR A 260 11.18 -10.54 -8.46
N ILE A 261 11.59 -11.74 -8.13
CA ILE A 261 12.53 -12.54 -8.91
C ILE A 261 11.73 -13.64 -9.62
N ASN A 262 11.68 -13.53 -10.92
CA ASN A 262 11.03 -14.49 -11.78
C ASN A 262 11.94 -15.70 -11.99
N ARG A 263 11.43 -16.93 -11.82
CA ARG A 263 12.16 -18.19 -12.05
C ARG A 263 13.53 -18.28 -11.35
N ILE A 264 13.55 -17.99 -10.03
CA ILE A 264 14.80 -17.96 -9.24
C ILE A 264 15.56 -19.29 -9.30
N ASP A 265 14.86 -20.42 -9.42
CA ASP A 265 15.42 -21.76 -9.55
C ASP A 265 16.28 -21.94 -10.81
N GLU A 266 15.84 -21.40 -11.93
CA GLU A 266 16.58 -21.43 -13.19
C GLU A 266 17.72 -20.40 -13.21
N ILE A 267 17.49 -19.20 -12.64
CA ILE A 267 18.50 -18.12 -12.61
C ILE A 267 19.70 -18.53 -11.74
N LEU A 268 19.46 -19.23 -10.63
CA LEU A 268 20.53 -19.62 -9.70
C LEU A 268 21.14 -21.00 -10.00
N ALA A 269 20.56 -21.78 -10.88
CA ALA A 269 21.07 -23.12 -11.28
C ALA A 269 22.55 -23.10 -11.72
N PRO A 270 23.06 -22.15 -12.51
CA PRO A 270 24.49 -22.11 -12.89
C PRO A 270 25.44 -21.99 -11.69
N PHE A 271 25.02 -21.31 -10.62
CA PHE A 271 25.84 -21.12 -9.42
C PHE A 271 25.85 -22.39 -8.53
N VAL A 272 24.82 -23.24 -8.63
CA VAL A 272 24.82 -24.59 -8.04
C VAL A 272 25.85 -25.42 -8.77
N THR A 273 25.92 -25.38 -10.10
CA THR A 273 26.95 -26.06 -10.89
C THR A 273 28.36 -25.61 -10.47
N ALA A 274 28.59 -24.30 -10.35
CA ALA A 274 29.86 -23.72 -9.91
C ALA A 274 30.26 -24.23 -8.50
N SER A 275 29.31 -24.36 -7.58
CA SER A 275 29.54 -24.92 -6.26
C SER A 275 29.90 -26.41 -6.34
N TYR A 276 29.22 -27.18 -7.19
CA TYR A 276 29.52 -28.59 -7.40
C TYR A 276 30.95 -28.79 -7.95
N GLU A 277 31.32 -28.05 -8.97
CA GLU A 277 32.68 -28.10 -9.57
C GLU A 277 33.76 -27.74 -8.55
N LYS A 278 33.52 -26.72 -7.73
CA LYS A 278 34.40 -26.31 -6.62
C LYS A 278 34.58 -27.45 -5.60
N HIS A 279 33.50 -28.12 -5.23
CA HIS A 279 33.58 -29.25 -4.28
C HIS A 279 34.25 -30.50 -4.92
N LEU A 280 34.00 -30.72 -6.20
CA LEU A 280 34.67 -31.82 -6.94
C LEU A 280 36.16 -31.56 -7.03
N GLU A 281 36.60 -30.34 -7.29
CA GLU A 281 38.03 -29.98 -7.30
C GLU A 281 38.64 -30.12 -5.91
N THR A 282 37.94 -29.76 -4.85
CA THR A 282 38.35 -29.99 -3.46
C THR A 282 38.53 -31.48 -3.19
N ALA A 283 37.62 -32.33 -3.66
CA ALA A 283 37.72 -33.80 -3.51
C ALA A 283 38.94 -34.36 -4.21
N ARG A 284 39.26 -33.85 -5.41
CA ARG A 284 40.48 -34.23 -6.16
C ARG A 284 41.75 -33.83 -5.42
N GLN A 285 41.83 -32.59 -4.93
CA GLN A 285 42.97 -32.08 -4.17
C GLN A 285 43.25 -32.90 -2.92
N TRP A 286 42.20 -33.33 -2.20
CA TRP A 286 42.30 -34.07 -0.97
C TRP A 286 42.22 -35.60 -1.18
N GLN A 287 42.17 -36.05 -2.42
CA GLN A 287 42.10 -37.48 -2.81
C GLN A 287 40.98 -38.25 -2.09
N ILE A 288 39.79 -37.63 -2.01
CA ILE A 288 38.62 -38.27 -1.41
C ILE A 288 38.17 -39.43 -2.31
N PRO A 289 37.99 -40.68 -1.77
CA PRO A 289 37.75 -41.88 -2.58
C PRO A 289 36.47 -41.79 -3.44
N ASP A 290 35.38 -41.20 -2.92
CA ASP A 290 34.14 -40.91 -3.65
C ASP A 290 34.02 -39.42 -3.84
N GLY A 291 34.77 -38.85 -4.77
CA GLY A 291 34.80 -37.40 -5.03
C GLY A 291 33.48 -36.86 -5.57
N GLU A 292 32.76 -37.62 -6.38
CA GLU A 292 31.47 -37.22 -6.92
C GLU A 292 30.38 -37.23 -5.84
N GLY A 293 30.29 -38.29 -5.06
CA GLY A 293 29.36 -38.37 -3.93
C GLY A 293 29.63 -37.28 -2.88
N TYR A 294 30.91 -37.01 -2.57
CA TYR A 294 31.30 -35.88 -1.71
C TYR A 294 30.84 -34.54 -2.28
N ALA A 295 31.12 -34.28 -3.56
CA ALA A 295 30.71 -33.01 -4.19
C ALA A 295 29.19 -32.84 -4.19
N GLN A 296 28.44 -33.89 -4.46
CA GLN A 296 26.97 -33.88 -4.42
C GLN A 296 26.46 -33.51 -3.03
N VAL A 297 26.86 -34.22 -1.99
CA VAL A 297 26.41 -34.00 -0.60
C VAL A 297 26.80 -32.60 -0.12
N ARG A 298 28.01 -32.15 -0.46
CA ARG A 298 28.48 -30.79 -0.09
C ARG A 298 27.71 -29.71 -0.81
N THR A 299 27.33 -29.87 -2.06
CA THR A 299 26.56 -28.94 -2.85
C THR A 299 25.13 -28.87 -2.34
N GLU A 300 24.50 -29.99 -2.04
CA GLU A 300 23.17 -30.03 -1.42
C GLU A 300 23.12 -29.24 -0.10
N LYS A 301 24.12 -29.47 0.76
CA LYS A 301 24.24 -28.76 2.04
C LYS A 301 24.49 -27.26 1.83
N GLU A 302 25.42 -26.89 0.94
CA GLU A 302 25.72 -25.49 0.62
C GLU A 302 24.49 -24.78 0.07
N CYS A 303 23.72 -25.41 -0.83
CA CYS A 303 22.52 -24.87 -1.39
C CYS A 303 21.42 -24.63 -0.31
N TYR A 304 21.19 -25.61 0.56
CA TYR A 304 20.27 -25.49 1.67
C TYR A 304 20.63 -24.31 2.60
N ASP A 305 21.92 -24.23 3.01
CA ASP A 305 22.41 -23.17 3.89
C ASP A 305 22.34 -21.78 3.25
N ALA A 306 22.61 -21.69 1.94
CA ALA A 306 22.52 -20.46 1.18
C ALA A 306 21.10 -19.90 1.15
N PHE A 307 20.09 -20.74 0.92
CA PHE A 307 18.69 -20.34 0.95
C PHE A 307 18.18 -20.07 2.37
N GLN A 308 18.69 -20.76 3.38
CA GLN A 308 18.41 -20.43 4.78
C GLN A 308 18.93 -19.03 5.12
N SER A 309 20.16 -18.70 4.72
CA SER A 309 20.73 -17.36 4.91
C SER A 309 19.91 -16.30 4.20
N LEU A 310 19.56 -16.53 2.93
CA LEU A 310 18.74 -15.61 2.14
C LEU A 310 17.36 -15.35 2.79
N GLU A 311 16.71 -16.39 3.31
CA GLU A 311 15.42 -16.22 4.00
C GLU A 311 15.57 -15.43 5.29
N TYR A 312 16.64 -15.65 6.08
CA TYR A 312 16.96 -14.83 7.25
C TYR A 312 17.20 -13.38 6.88
N GLU A 313 18.06 -13.12 5.87
CA GLU A 313 18.39 -11.77 5.45
C GLU A 313 17.16 -10.98 5.01
N VAL A 314 16.31 -11.56 4.16
CA VAL A 314 15.07 -10.92 3.69
C VAL A 314 14.13 -10.54 4.84
N ASN A 315 14.08 -11.33 5.93
CA ASN A 315 13.19 -11.06 7.07
C ASN A 315 13.81 -10.15 8.14
N THR A 316 15.12 -9.91 8.12
CA THR A 316 15.83 -9.10 9.10
C THR A 316 16.32 -7.77 8.57
N LEU A 317 16.49 -7.64 7.25
CA LEU A 317 16.88 -6.39 6.61
C LEU A 317 15.74 -5.37 6.66
N HIS A 318 16.12 -4.11 6.92
CA HIS A 318 15.25 -2.97 6.71
C HIS A 318 15.75 -2.17 5.51
N THR A 319 14.87 -1.87 4.57
CA THR A 319 15.15 -0.95 3.46
C THR A 319 15.30 0.48 3.96
N ALA A 320 15.78 1.38 3.11
CA ALA A 320 15.79 2.82 3.39
C ALA A 320 14.39 3.37 3.68
N ASN A 321 13.34 2.70 3.19
CA ASN A 321 11.93 3.03 3.44
C ASN A 321 11.40 2.49 4.78
N GLY A 322 12.28 2.03 5.67
CA GLY A 322 11.93 1.58 7.02
C GLY A 322 11.02 0.35 7.08
N GLN A 323 10.98 -0.45 6.03
CA GLN A 323 10.17 -1.67 5.94
C GLN A 323 11.03 -2.89 5.62
N THR A 324 10.54 -4.07 5.97
CA THR A 324 11.08 -5.33 5.46
C THR A 324 10.88 -5.38 3.94
N PRO A 325 11.88 -5.80 3.14
CA PRO A 325 11.72 -5.89 1.69
C PRO A 325 10.49 -6.73 1.30
N PHE A 326 9.63 -6.18 0.47
CA PHE A 326 8.45 -6.87 -0.03
C PHE A 326 8.83 -7.74 -1.23
N VAL A 327 9.29 -8.97 -0.97
CA VAL A 327 9.92 -9.84 -1.97
C VAL A 327 9.03 -11.00 -2.36
N THR A 328 9.03 -11.34 -3.65
CA THR A 328 8.38 -12.54 -4.20
C THR A 328 9.39 -13.38 -4.99
N PHE A 329 9.40 -14.67 -4.78
CA PHE A 329 10.15 -15.64 -5.57
C PHE A 329 9.20 -16.52 -6.37
N GLY A 330 9.33 -16.49 -7.70
CA GLY A 330 8.69 -17.43 -8.61
C GLY A 330 9.62 -18.58 -8.94
N PHE A 331 9.14 -19.83 -8.91
CA PHE A 331 9.90 -21.04 -9.18
C PHE A 331 8.98 -22.21 -9.55
N GLY A 332 9.53 -23.35 -9.90
CA GLY A 332 8.81 -24.62 -10.09
C GLY A 332 8.91 -25.24 -11.49
N LEU A 333 9.38 -24.49 -12.50
CA LEU A 333 9.44 -24.98 -13.89
C LEU A 333 10.80 -25.54 -14.30
N GLY A 334 11.87 -25.21 -13.58
CA GLY A 334 13.21 -25.71 -13.87
C GLY A 334 13.32 -27.23 -13.63
N THR A 335 13.78 -27.97 -14.65
CA THR A 335 13.85 -29.44 -14.61
C THR A 335 15.26 -29.99 -14.45
N SER A 336 16.31 -29.16 -14.57
CA SER A 336 17.68 -29.60 -14.30
C SER A 336 17.84 -29.97 -12.81
N TRP A 337 18.82 -30.87 -12.51
CA TRP A 337 19.05 -31.28 -11.12
C TRP A 337 19.42 -30.10 -10.22
N GLN A 338 20.09 -29.07 -10.77
CA GLN A 338 20.42 -27.84 -10.06
C GLN A 338 19.17 -27.02 -9.73
N SER A 339 18.28 -26.79 -10.72
CA SER A 339 17.01 -26.09 -10.48
C SER A 339 16.13 -26.84 -9.47
N ARG A 340 16.07 -28.17 -9.56
CA ARG A 340 15.33 -29.00 -8.59
C ARG A 340 15.91 -28.87 -7.18
N LEU A 341 17.24 -28.84 -7.04
CA LEU A 341 17.91 -28.65 -5.76
C LEU A 341 17.57 -27.26 -5.17
N VAL A 342 17.53 -26.21 -5.99
CA VAL A 342 17.10 -24.88 -5.57
C VAL A 342 15.63 -24.91 -5.08
N GLN A 343 14.72 -25.49 -5.85
CA GLN A 343 13.30 -25.65 -5.49
C GLN A 343 13.14 -26.39 -4.15
N GLN A 344 13.85 -27.51 -3.97
CA GLN A 344 13.84 -28.28 -2.72
C GLN A 344 14.39 -27.46 -1.55
N SER A 345 15.48 -26.74 -1.75
CA SER A 345 16.10 -25.91 -0.72
C SER A 345 15.16 -24.78 -0.25
N ILE A 346 14.48 -24.10 -1.16
CA ILE A 346 13.48 -23.08 -0.85
C ILE A 346 12.34 -23.69 0.00
N LEU A 347 11.75 -24.79 -0.46
CA LEU A 347 10.59 -25.41 0.20
C LEU A 347 10.96 -26.01 1.57
N ARG A 348 12.08 -26.72 1.68
CA ARG A 348 12.54 -27.32 2.94
C ARG A 348 12.89 -26.27 3.99
N ASN A 349 13.54 -25.16 3.60
CA ASN A 349 13.81 -24.05 4.50
C ASN A 349 12.51 -23.43 5.01
N ARG A 350 11.54 -23.17 4.11
CA ARG A 350 10.25 -22.64 4.51
C ARG A 350 9.51 -23.58 5.46
N ILE A 351 9.49 -24.90 5.22
CA ILE A 351 8.89 -25.90 6.11
C ILE A 351 9.57 -25.87 7.48
N ALA A 352 10.90 -25.78 7.52
CA ALA A 352 11.67 -25.73 8.77
C ALA A 352 11.36 -24.48 9.60
N GLY A 353 11.08 -23.34 8.94
CA GLY A 353 10.77 -22.06 9.59
C GLY A 353 11.97 -21.36 10.19
N LEU A 354 11.76 -20.12 10.64
CA LEU A 354 12.83 -19.22 11.10
C LEU A 354 13.15 -19.42 12.59
N GLY A 355 14.41 -19.59 12.88
CA GLY A 355 14.98 -19.57 14.22
C GLY A 355 14.54 -20.72 15.12
N LYS A 356 14.83 -20.59 16.42
CA LYS A 356 14.55 -21.60 17.44
C LYS A 356 13.07 -21.97 17.53
N ASN A 357 12.19 -21.00 17.33
CA ASN A 357 10.74 -21.18 17.44
C ASN A 357 10.10 -21.56 16.10
N ARG A 358 10.88 -21.80 15.06
CA ARG A 358 10.39 -22.23 13.73
C ARG A 358 9.29 -21.31 13.16
N LYS A 359 9.38 -20.00 13.41
CA LYS A 359 8.36 -19.04 12.96
C LYS A 359 8.17 -19.08 11.46
N THR A 360 6.93 -18.97 11.02
CA THR A 360 6.61 -18.84 9.60
C THR A 360 7.19 -17.54 9.05
N ALA A 361 8.02 -17.62 8.02
CA ALA A 361 8.56 -16.46 7.33
C ALA A 361 7.45 -15.77 6.53
N VAL A 362 7.31 -14.46 6.72
CA VAL A 362 6.37 -13.63 5.94
C VAL A 362 6.92 -13.41 4.53
N PHE A 363 8.22 -13.17 4.41
CA PHE A 363 8.95 -13.00 3.15
C PHE A 363 10.11 -14.00 3.03
N PRO A 364 10.55 -14.31 1.79
CA PRO A 364 9.89 -13.98 0.52
C PRO A 364 8.52 -14.64 0.40
N LYS A 365 7.58 -13.98 -0.28
CA LYS A 365 6.39 -14.65 -0.78
C LYS A 365 6.82 -15.70 -1.79
N LEU A 366 6.37 -16.95 -1.61
CA LEU A 366 6.68 -18.04 -2.50
C LEU A 366 5.53 -18.27 -3.48
N VAL A 367 5.85 -18.39 -4.76
CA VAL A 367 4.87 -18.61 -5.83
C VAL A 367 5.37 -19.75 -6.71
N PHE A 368 4.66 -20.86 -6.67
CA PHE A 368 5.01 -22.09 -7.34
C PHE A 368 4.22 -22.25 -8.65
N ALA A 369 4.92 -22.36 -9.77
CA ALA A 369 4.29 -22.54 -11.07
C ALA A 369 3.97 -24.02 -11.30
N ILE A 370 2.72 -24.31 -11.68
CA ILE A 370 2.26 -25.63 -12.10
C ILE A 370 2.08 -25.64 -13.61
N ARG A 371 2.62 -26.68 -14.27
CA ARG A 371 2.51 -26.89 -15.71
C ARG A 371 2.39 -28.38 -16.05
N ASP A 372 1.46 -28.70 -16.97
CA ASP A 372 1.32 -30.05 -17.54
C ASP A 372 2.63 -30.55 -18.15
N GLY A 373 2.98 -31.81 -17.87
CA GLY A 373 4.21 -32.45 -18.35
C GLY A 373 5.48 -32.04 -17.59
N ILE A 374 5.39 -31.16 -16.60
CA ILE A 374 6.53 -30.78 -15.75
C ILE A 374 6.32 -31.21 -14.29
N ASN A 375 5.21 -30.82 -13.67
CA ASN A 375 4.97 -31.05 -12.25
C ASN A 375 3.48 -31.18 -11.87
N HIS A 376 2.56 -31.22 -12.83
CA HIS A 376 1.13 -31.22 -12.54
C HIS A 376 0.63 -32.59 -12.07
N LYS A 377 1.01 -33.66 -12.75
CA LYS A 377 0.43 -35.01 -12.58
C LYS A 377 1.44 -36.05 -12.14
N PRO A 378 0.98 -37.15 -11.49
CA PRO A 378 1.83 -38.30 -11.24
C PRO A 378 2.55 -38.79 -12.51
N GLY A 379 3.86 -38.95 -12.44
CA GLY A 379 4.71 -39.29 -13.58
C GLY A 379 5.43 -38.12 -14.24
N ASP A 380 5.02 -36.89 -13.97
CA ASP A 380 5.80 -35.71 -14.35
C ASP A 380 7.11 -35.61 -13.57
N LEU A 381 8.18 -35.11 -14.22
CA LEU A 381 9.56 -35.13 -13.67
C LEU A 381 9.68 -34.44 -12.31
N ASN A 382 8.94 -33.32 -12.10
CA ASN A 382 8.95 -32.54 -10.87
C ASN A 382 7.67 -32.76 -10.03
N TYR A 383 6.94 -33.84 -10.19
CA TYR A 383 5.76 -34.14 -9.39
C TYR A 383 6.10 -34.26 -7.89
N ASP A 384 7.23 -34.81 -7.54
CA ASP A 384 7.75 -34.88 -6.17
C ASP A 384 7.97 -33.48 -5.57
N ILE A 385 8.36 -32.48 -6.38
CA ILE A 385 8.47 -31.09 -5.94
C ILE A 385 7.07 -30.48 -5.67
N LYS A 386 6.05 -30.81 -6.50
CA LYS A 386 4.66 -30.42 -6.22
C LYS A 386 4.18 -31.00 -4.88
N GLN A 387 4.50 -32.27 -4.58
CA GLN A 387 4.15 -32.89 -3.30
C GLN A 387 4.83 -32.15 -2.12
N LEU A 388 6.09 -31.76 -2.26
CA LEU A 388 6.79 -30.95 -1.26
C LEU A 388 6.19 -29.55 -1.15
N ALA A 389 5.72 -28.96 -2.25
CA ALA A 389 5.02 -27.66 -2.25
C ALA A 389 3.66 -27.73 -1.53
N LEU A 390 2.90 -28.82 -1.72
CA LEU A 390 1.65 -29.09 -0.97
C LEU A 390 1.90 -29.20 0.54
N GLU A 391 2.94 -29.95 0.93
CA GLU A 391 3.35 -30.04 2.33
C GLU A 391 3.71 -28.66 2.90
N CYS A 392 4.49 -27.90 2.16
CA CYS A 392 4.88 -26.55 2.56
C CYS A 392 3.67 -25.64 2.71
N ALA A 393 2.74 -25.63 1.74
CA ALA A 393 1.54 -24.79 1.77
C ALA A 393 0.62 -25.13 2.95
N SER A 394 0.47 -26.43 3.26
CA SER A 394 -0.34 -26.89 4.41
C SER A 394 0.23 -26.45 5.77
N LYS A 395 1.56 -26.30 5.87
CA LYS A 395 2.27 -25.94 7.11
C LYS A 395 2.58 -24.46 7.24
N ARG A 396 2.67 -23.72 6.11
CA ARG A 396 3.19 -22.32 6.07
C ARG A 396 2.36 -21.37 5.23
N MET A 397 1.21 -21.78 4.69
CA MET A 397 0.36 -21.04 3.75
C MET A 397 1.05 -20.60 2.45
N TYR A 398 2.32 -20.90 2.27
CA TYR A 398 3.10 -20.71 1.03
C TYR A 398 3.68 -22.06 0.60
N PRO A 399 3.88 -22.26 -0.72
CA PRO A 399 3.67 -21.33 -1.82
C PRO A 399 2.20 -21.15 -2.20
N ASP A 400 1.88 -19.97 -2.79
CA ASP A 400 0.73 -19.83 -3.67
C ASP A 400 1.06 -20.47 -5.02
N ILE A 401 0.05 -20.79 -5.83
CA ILE A 401 0.27 -21.44 -7.13
C ILE A 401 -0.10 -20.56 -8.32
N LEU A 402 0.69 -20.68 -9.39
CA LEU A 402 0.38 -20.13 -10.72
C LEU A 402 0.11 -21.28 -11.69
N ASN A 403 -1.05 -21.25 -12.31
CA ASN A 403 -1.47 -22.18 -13.33
C ASN A 403 -0.98 -21.69 -14.70
N TYR A 404 0.07 -22.30 -15.23
CA TYR A 404 0.85 -21.79 -16.35
C TYR A 404 -0.01 -21.37 -17.56
N GLU A 405 -0.87 -22.27 -18.05
CA GLU A 405 -1.67 -22.03 -19.24
C GLU A 405 -2.68 -20.90 -19.02
N GLN A 406 -3.26 -20.78 -17.83
CA GLN A 406 -4.20 -19.72 -17.50
C GLN A 406 -3.49 -18.36 -17.37
N VAL A 407 -2.28 -18.32 -16.82
CA VAL A 407 -1.46 -17.09 -16.79
C VAL A 407 -1.14 -16.64 -18.22
N VAL A 408 -0.70 -17.54 -19.08
CA VAL A 408 -0.41 -17.24 -20.50
C VAL A 408 -1.66 -16.73 -21.21
N LYS A 409 -2.82 -17.38 -21.00
CA LYS A 409 -4.09 -16.98 -21.61
C LYS A 409 -4.49 -15.54 -21.24
N VAL A 410 -4.28 -15.13 -20.00
CA VAL A 410 -4.71 -13.81 -19.51
C VAL A 410 -3.67 -12.71 -19.81
N THR A 411 -2.39 -13.01 -19.71
CA THR A 411 -1.31 -12.02 -19.79
C THR A 411 -0.45 -12.11 -21.05
N GLY A 412 -0.71 -13.10 -21.91
CA GLY A 412 -0.05 -13.35 -23.19
C GLY A 412 1.30 -14.08 -23.09
N SER A 413 1.92 -14.18 -21.91
CA SER A 413 3.14 -14.94 -21.68
C SER A 413 3.28 -15.26 -20.20
N PHE A 414 3.98 -16.37 -19.87
CA PHE A 414 4.17 -16.76 -18.46
C PHE A 414 5.19 -15.86 -17.77
N LYS A 415 4.80 -15.35 -16.59
CA LYS A 415 5.65 -14.60 -15.67
C LYS A 415 5.08 -14.62 -14.26
N THR A 416 5.96 -14.49 -13.28
CA THR A 416 5.56 -14.34 -11.87
C THR A 416 4.95 -12.96 -11.62
N PRO A 417 3.91 -12.82 -10.77
CA PRO A 417 3.35 -11.53 -10.42
C PRO A 417 4.36 -10.70 -9.62
N MET A 418 4.32 -9.39 -9.81
CA MET A 418 5.06 -8.44 -9.01
C MET A 418 4.33 -8.18 -7.68
N GLY A 419 5.06 -8.22 -6.58
CA GLY A 419 4.52 -7.98 -5.25
C GLY A 419 3.34 -8.89 -4.92
N CYS A 420 2.17 -8.30 -4.59
CA CYS A 420 0.99 -9.07 -4.19
C CYS A 420 0.39 -9.87 -5.34
N ARG A 421 0.08 -9.23 -6.46
CA ARG A 421 -0.67 -9.84 -7.58
C ARG A 421 -0.55 -9.08 -8.91
N SER A 422 0.37 -8.13 -9.07
CA SER A 422 0.46 -7.30 -10.27
C SER A 422 1.11 -8.06 -11.42
N PHE A 423 0.46 -8.09 -12.58
CA PHE A 423 0.99 -8.71 -13.79
C PHE A 423 1.31 -7.68 -14.87
N LEU A 424 2.29 -8.01 -15.69
CA LEU A 424 2.68 -7.25 -16.87
C LEU A 424 2.02 -7.83 -18.12
N GLY A 425 1.68 -6.99 -19.08
CA GLY A 425 1.33 -7.43 -20.42
C GLY A 425 2.53 -7.94 -21.23
N VAL A 426 2.29 -8.39 -22.44
CA VAL A 426 3.35 -8.74 -23.42
C VAL A 426 4.15 -7.49 -23.76
N TYR A 427 5.46 -7.63 -23.84
CA TYR A 427 6.39 -6.65 -24.38
C TYR A 427 7.52 -7.39 -25.09
N GLU A 428 7.78 -6.95 -26.32
CA GLU A 428 8.84 -7.48 -27.18
C GLU A 428 9.84 -6.37 -27.50
N GLU A 429 11.12 -6.74 -27.48
CA GLU A 429 12.21 -5.86 -27.88
C GLU A 429 13.13 -6.66 -28.80
N ASN A 430 13.40 -6.15 -29.99
CA ASN A 430 14.21 -6.82 -31.01
C ASN A 430 13.73 -8.24 -31.38
N GLY A 431 12.41 -8.51 -31.28
CA GLY A 431 11.82 -9.82 -31.55
C GLY A 431 11.89 -10.82 -30.40
N GLU A 432 12.38 -10.42 -29.22
CA GLU A 432 12.42 -11.22 -28.03
C GLU A 432 11.43 -10.76 -26.97
N LEU A 433 10.77 -11.71 -26.30
CA LEU A 433 9.88 -11.43 -25.18
C LEU A 433 10.69 -11.03 -23.95
N ILE A 434 10.49 -9.81 -23.46
CA ILE A 434 11.15 -9.29 -22.26
C ILE A 434 10.19 -9.42 -21.07
N HIS A 435 10.60 -10.19 -20.07
CA HIS A 435 9.86 -10.36 -18.80
C HIS A 435 10.49 -9.60 -17.67
N ASP A 436 11.80 -9.79 -17.44
CA ASP A 436 12.54 -9.22 -16.34
C ASP A 436 13.00 -7.78 -16.65
N GLY A 437 13.36 -7.02 -15.62
CA GLY A 437 13.71 -5.61 -15.74
C GLY A 437 12.52 -4.67 -16.01
N ARG A 438 11.28 -5.13 -15.83
CA ARG A 438 10.05 -4.39 -16.10
C ARG A 438 9.29 -4.06 -14.82
N ASN A 439 8.41 -3.07 -14.87
CA ASN A 439 7.78 -2.52 -13.67
C ASN A 439 6.31 -2.13 -13.86
N ASN A 440 5.64 -1.86 -12.74
CA ASN A 440 4.34 -1.21 -12.66
C ASN A 440 4.52 0.20 -12.09
N ILE A 441 4.05 1.21 -12.81
CA ILE A 441 4.19 2.63 -12.43
C ILE A 441 3.38 2.94 -11.17
N GLY A 442 2.18 2.40 -11.07
CA GLY A 442 1.31 2.62 -9.92
C GLY A 442 -0.16 2.36 -10.23
N VAL A 443 -1.01 2.63 -9.23
CA VAL A 443 -2.44 2.29 -9.22
C VAL A 443 -3.29 3.49 -8.82
N ILE A 444 -4.46 3.61 -9.43
CA ILE A 444 -5.61 4.40 -8.94
C ILE A 444 -6.79 3.44 -8.81
N SER A 445 -7.43 3.37 -7.64
CA SER A 445 -8.59 2.48 -7.43
C SER A 445 -9.90 3.25 -7.34
N LEU A 446 -10.93 2.71 -7.98
CA LEU A 446 -12.30 3.18 -7.92
C LEU A 446 -13.02 2.60 -6.70
N ASN A 447 -13.84 3.43 -6.06
CA ASN A 447 -14.83 3.02 -5.06
C ASN A 447 -16.16 2.70 -5.78
N LEU A 448 -16.33 1.46 -6.23
CA LEU A 448 -17.55 1.06 -6.92
C LEU A 448 -18.81 1.14 -6.04
N PRO A 449 -18.80 0.72 -4.74
CA PRO A 449 -19.93 0.90 -3.85
C PRO A 449 -20.42 2.35 -3.76
N ARG A 450 -19.50 3.31 -3.68
CA ARG A 450 -19.85 4.73 -3.64
C ARG A 450 -20.59 5.18 -4.88
N ILE A 451 -20.16 4.76 -6.06
CA ILE A 451 -20.84 5.07 -7.33
C ILE A 451 -22.28 4.53 -7.30
N ALA A 452 -22.46 3.33 -6.77
CA ALA A 452 -23.78 2.71 -6.64
C ALA A 452 -24.67 3.42 -5.60
N LEU A 453 -24.10 3.85 -4.46
CA LEU A 453 -24.81 4.64 -3.44
C LEU A 453 -25.25 6.01 -3.98
N GLU A 454 -24.37 6.69 -4.72
CA GLU A 454 -24.68 7.97 -5.40
C GLU A 454 -25.78 7.79 -6.47
N ALA A 455 -25.82 6.67 -7.15
CA ALA A 455 -26.82 6.30 -8.14
C ALA A 455 -28.21 5.97 -7.53
N ARG A 456 -28.30 5.74 -6.24
CA ARG A 456 -29.56 5.49 -5.48
C ARG A 456 -30.43 4.39 -6.09
N GLY A 457 -29.82 3.31 -6.58
CA GLY A 457 -30.52 2.19 -7.21
C GLY A 457 -30.87 2.37 -8.69
N GLU A 458 -30.58 3.53 -9.28
CA GLU A 458 -30.84 3.83 -10.69
C GLU A 458 -29.66 3.36 -11.55
N GLU A 459 -29.83 2.23 -12.26
CA GLU A 459 -28.77 1.61 -13.06
C GLU A 459 -28.21 2.55 -14.14
N ALA A 460 -29.06 3.36 -14.81
CA ALA A 460 -28.62 4.32 -15.83
C ALA A 460 -27.74 5.42 -15.22
N ALA A 461 -28.06 5.91 -14.01
CA ALA A 461 -27.25 6.88 -13.30
C ALA A 461 -25.91 6.28 -12.89
N PHE A 462 -25.87 5.01 -12.46
CA PHE A 462 -24.64 4.31 -12.14
C PHE A 462 -23.64 4.32 -13.31
N TRP A 463 -24.11 3.96 -14.52
CA TRP A 463 -23.24 3.94 -15.71
C TRP A 463 -22.70 5.33 -16.08
N GLN A 464 -23.51 6.39 -15.98
CA GLN A 464 -23.06 7.77 -16.20
C GLN A 464 -22.01 8.22 -15.19
N LEU A 465 -22.24 7.90 -13.92
CA LEU A 465 -21.29 8.20 -12.85
C LEU A 465 -19.98 7.42 -13.02
N LEU A 466 -20.07 6.14 -13.41
CA LEU A 466 -18.91 5.30 -13.68
C LEU A 466 -18.04 5.89 -14.81
N ASP A 467 -18.64 6.33 -15.91
CA ASP A 467 -17.92 6.98 -17.01
C ASP A 467 -17.19 8.26 -16.55
N SER A 468 -17.84 9.07 -15.73
CA SER A 468 -17.23 10.26 -15.14
C SER A 468 -16.04 9.91 -14.23
N ARG A 469 -16.18 8.87 -13.39
CA ARG A 469 -15.10 8.39 -12.50
C ARG A 469 -13.95 7.75 -13.28
N LEU A 470 -14.22 7.07 -14.39
CA LEU A 470 -13.21 6.54 -15.29
C LEU A 470 -12.39 7.67 -15.94
N ALA A 471 -13.04 8.74 -16.41
CA ALA A 471 -12.34 9.90 -16.96
C ALA A 471 -11.43 10.58 -15.91
N LEU A 472 -11.89 10.70 -14.66
CA LEU A 472 -11.12 11.22 -13.54
C LEU A 472 -9.92 10.32 -13.21
N ALA A 473 -10.13 8.99 -13.14
CA ALA A 473 -9.09 8.02 -12.87
C ALA A 473 -8.01 8.01 -13.97
N LYS A 474 -8.37 8.11 -15.25
CA LYS A 474 -7.40 8.27 -16.37
C LYS A 474 -6.49 9.48 -16.13
N ARG A 475 -7.09 10.65 -15.83
CA ARG A 475 -6.29 11.88 -15.57
C ARG A 475 -5.37 11.70 -14.37
N ALA A 476 -5.85 11.07 -13.28
CA ALA A 476 -5.03 10.79 -12.11
C ALA A 476 -3.85 9.84 -12.42
N LEU A 477 -4.05 8.81 -13.26
CA LEU A 477 -2.97 7.93 -13.74
C LEU A 477 -1.97 8.69 -14.62
N MET A 478 -2.44 9.59 -15.49
CA MET A 478 -1.56 10.42 -16.32
C MET A 478 -0.71 11.39 -15.49
N THR A 479 -1.21 11.92 -14.36
CA THR A 479 -0.36 12.75 -13.48
C THR A 479 0.78 11.94 -12.87
N ARG A 480 0.58 10.66 -12.61
CA ARG A 480 1.63 9.77 -12.08
C ARG A 480 2.71 9.50 -13.13
N ILE A 481 2.31 9.28 -14.37
CA ILE A 481 3.23 9.10 -15.51
C ILE A 481 4.08 10.35 -15.73
N ALA A 482 3.46 11.52 -15.76
CA ALA A 482 4.13 12.80 -15.99
C ALA A 482 5.26 13.09 -14.97
N ARG A 483 5.21 12.49 -13.77
CA ARG A 483 6.26 12.63 -12.76
C ARG A 483 7.53 11.84 -13.05
N LEU A 484 7.48 10.90 -13.99
CA LEU A 484 8.63 10.11 -14.44
C LEU A 484 9.28 10.66 -15.72
N GLU A 485 8.63 11.64 -16.39
CA GLU A 485 9.17 12.26 -17.59
C GLU A 485 10.30 13.25 -17.25
N GLY A 486 11.36 13.25 -18.05
CA GLY A 486 12.53 14.14 -17.88
C GLY A 486 13.45 13.77 -16.71
N ILE A 487 13.17 12.70 -16.00
CA ILE A 487 14.00 12.23 -14.89
C ILE A 487 15.28 11.57 -15.41
N LYS A 488 16.41 11.79 -14.72
CA LYS A 488 17.72 11.27 -15.10
C LYS A 488 18.06 9.98 -14.39
N ALA A 489 18.75 9.07 -15.07
CA ALA A 489 19.07 7.73 -14.55
C ALA A 489 19.82 7.74 -13.20
N ARG A 490 20.61 8.78 -12.92
CA ARG A 490 21.34 8.96 -11.65
C ARG A 490 20.46 9.06 -10.40
N VAL A 491 19.14 9.25 -10.54
CA VAL A 491 18.21 9.32 -9.38
C VAL A 491 18.10 7.98 -8.67
N ALA A 492 18.27 6.87 -9.40
CA ALA A 492 18.23 5.50 -8.86
C ALA A 492 19.24 4.60 -9.62
N PRO A 493 20.54 4.70 -9.31
CA PRO A 493 21.59 4.02 -10.08
C PRO A 493 21.36 2.51 -10.19
N ILE A 494 21.00 1.83 -9.09
CA ILE A 494 20.77 0.38 -9.09
C ILE A 494 19.69 -0.03 -10.10
N LEU A 495 18.67 0.81 -10.29
CA LEU A 495 17.58 0.54 -11.23
C LEU A 495 17.99 0.76 -12.69
N TYR A 496 18.58 1.91 -12.97
CA TYR A 496 18.71 2.39 -14.35
C TYR A 496 20.13 2.30 -14.91
N MET A 497 21.16 2.32 -14.05
CA MET A 497 22.56 2.30 -14.47
C MET A 497 23.21 0.94 -14.27
N GLU A 498 22.74 0.16 -13.28
CA GLU A 498 23.40 -1.09 -12.84
C GLU A 498 22.62 -2.36 -13.22
N GLY A 499 21.54 -2.24 -13.96
CA GLY A 499 20.91 -3.37 -14.64
C GLY A 499 19.64 -3.92 -14.02
N ALA A 500 19.16 -3.48 -12.84
CA ALA A 500 17.95 -4.04 -12.24
C ALA A 500 16.70 -3.88 -13.14
N CYS A 501 16.61 -2.77 -13.91
CA CYS A 501 15.58 -2.58 -14.93
C CYS A 501 15.96 -3.15 -16.31
N GLY A 502 16.91 -4.08 -16.41
CA GLY A 502 17.34 -4.67 -17.68
C GLY A 502 18.05 -3.70 -18.63
N VAL A 503 18.51 -2.55 -18.12
CA VAL A 503 19.21 -1.50 -18.86
C VAL A 503 20.42 -0.98 -18.09
N ARG A 504 21.38 -0.38 -18.82
CA ARG A 504 22.56 0.27 -18.25
C ARG A 504 22.74 1.65 -18.87
N LEU A 505 21.91 2.59 -18.41
CA LEU A 505 21.91 3.98 -18.88
C LEU A 505 23.08 4.76 -18.28
N LYS A 506 23.49 5.84 -18.95
CA LYS A 506 24.42 6.82 -18.37
C LYS A 506 23.69 7.71 -17.37
N ALA A 507 24.42 8.31 -16.43
CA ALA A 507 23.85 9.11 -15.34
C ALA A 507 22.88 10.22 -15.79
N ASP A 508 23.16 10.83 -16.95
CA ASP A 508 22.37 11.94 -17.51
C ASP A 508 21.33 11.52 -18.57
N ASP A 509 21.22 10.24 -18.86
CA ASP A 509 20.20 9.73 -19.77
C ASP A 509 18.80 9.84 -19.14
N ASP A 510 17.80 10.06 -19.99
CA ASP A 510 16.39 10.16 -19.59
C ASP A 510 15.76 8.77 -19.47
N ILE A 511 15.02 8.55 -18.37
CA ILE A 511 14.38 7.24 -18.12
C ILE A 511 12.99 7.09 -18.73
N SER A 512 12.42 8.13 -19.33
CA SER A 512 11.03 8.14 -19.80
C SER A 512 10.71 7.02 -20.79
N ALA A 513 11.66 6.61 -21.60
CA ALA A 513 11.52 5.53 -22.57
C ALA A 513 11.19 4.17 -21.91
N LEU A 514 11.64 3.94 -20.66
CA LEU A 514 11.42 2.70 -19.92
C LEU A 514 9.95 2.49 -19.52
N PHE A 515 9.11 3.51 -19.65
CA PHE A 515 7.71 3.47 -19.27
C PHE A 515 6.75 3.46 -20.46
N ARG A 516 7.28 3.54 -21.70
CA ARG A 516 6.53 3.61 -22.96
C ARG A 516 6.39 2.25 -23.65
N HIS A 517 5.61 2.21 -24.73
CA HIS A 517 5.39 1.04 -25.61
C HIS A 517 4.90 -0.21 -24.86
N GLY A 518 4.23 -0.03 -23.71
CA GLY A 518 3.77 -1.15 -22.89
C GLY A 518 4.89 -1.88 -22.11
N ARG A 519 6.12 -1.35 -22.10
CA ARG A 519 7.23 -1.91 -21.31
C ARG A 519 6.91 -1.90 -19.82
N ALA A 520 6.35 -0.81 -19.30
CA ALA A 520 5.77 -0.72 -17.97
C ALA A 520 4.25 -0.84 -18.01
N SER A 521 3.63 -1.32 -16.94
CA SER A 521 2.19 -1.22 -16.73
C SER A 521 1.81 -0.04 -15.85
N ILE A 522 0.59 0.45 -16.02
CA ILE A 522 -0.07 1.38 -15.12
C ILE A 522 -1.52 0.93 -14.95
N SER A 523 -2.04 0.92 -13.72
CA SER A 523 -3.21 0.12 -13.42
C SER A 523 -4.39 0.94 -12.90
N LEU A 524 -5.57 0.68 -13.47
CA LEU A 524 -6.85 1.02 -12.90
C LEU A 524 -7.28 -0.10 -11.95
N GLY A 525 -7.55 0.23 -10.70
CA GLY A 525 -8.04 -0.70 -9.68
C GLY A 525 -9.50 -0.49 -9.34
N TYR A 526 -10.09 -1.42 -8.58
CA TYR A 526 -11.45 -1.32 -8.07
C TYR A 526 -11.64 -2.13 -6.79
N ILE A 527 -12.64 -1.76 -5.99
CA ILE A 527 -13.01 -2.39 -4.71
C ILE A 527 -14.52 -2.55 -4.63
N GLY A 528 -15.00 -3.58 -3.91
CA GLY A 528 -16.36 -3.67 -3.42
C GLY A 528 -17.42 -4.05 -4.47
N LEU A 529 -17.11 -4.98 -5.36
CA LEU A 529 -18.07 -5.41 -6.39
C LEU A 529 -19.34 -6.03 -5.78
N HIS A 530 -19.21 -6.79 -4.68
CA HIS A 530 -20.34 -7.36 -3.95
C HIS A 530 -21.27 -6.26 -3.41
N GLU A 531 -20.73 -5.28 -2.70
CA GLU A 531 -21.48 -4.15 -2.14
C GLU A 531 -22.09 -3.26 -3.21
N THR A 532 -21.42 -3.14 -4.35
CA THR A 532 -21.95 -2.42 -5.53
C THR A 532 -23.24 -3.04 -6.04
N ILE A 533 -23.26 -4.36 -6.19
CA ILE A 533 -24.46 -5.10 -6.59
C ILE A 533 -25.57 -4.96 -5.57
N ASN A 534 -25.25 -5.07 -4.27
CA ASN A 534 -26.22 -4.88 -3.19
C ASN A 534 -26.82 -3.47 -3.17
N ALA A 535 -26.02 -2.43 -3.40
CA ALA A 535 -26.49 -1.05 -3.44
C ALA A 535 -27.40 -0.75 -4.65
N LEU A 536 -27.15 -1.40 -5.79
CA LEU A 536 -27.93 -1.17 -7.03
C LEU A 536 -29.22 -2.00 -7.07
N PHE A 537 -29.18 -3.25 -6.63
CA PHE A 537 -30.27 -4.22 -6.89
C PHE A 537 -30.92 -4.75 -5.61
N GLY A 538 -30.66 -4.10 -4.46
CA GLY A 538 -31.13 -4.54 -3.14
C GLY A 538 -30.23 -5.62 -2.56
N ASN A 539 -30.35 -5.83 -1.24
CA ASN A 539 -29.50 -6.74 -0.49
C ASN A 539 -29.76 -8.22 -0.86
N ARG A 540 -29.35 -8.60 -2.07
CA ARG A 540 -29.39 -9.96 -2.62
C ARG A 540 -27.98 -10.41 -2.92
N HIS A 541 -27.60 -11.59 -2.43
CA HIS A 541 -26.23 -12.05 -2.57
C HIS A 541 -25.93 -12.41 -4.04
N VAL A 542 -24.91 -11.77 -4.63
CA VAL A 542 -24.50 -11.94 -6.03
C VAL A 542 -24.18 -13.39 -6.41
N PHE A 543 -23.78 -14.22 -5.44
CA PHE A 543 -23.52 -15.64 -5.66
C PHE A 543 -24.80 -16.44 -5.97
N ASP A 544 -25.93 -16.09 -5.38
CA ASP A 544 -27.17 -16.86 -5.46
C ASP A 544 -28.03 -16.49 -6.68
N ASP A 545 -27.67 -15.46 -7.44
CA ASP A 545 -28.45 -14.92 -8.55
C ASP A 545 -27.60 -14.77 -9.83
N GLU A 546 -27.87 -15.58 -10.82
CA GLU A 546 -27.12 -15.61 -12.10
C GLU A 546 -27.23 -14.28 -12.86
N THR A 547 -28.37 -13.59 -12.77
CA THR A 547 -28.55 -12.27 -13.40
C THR A 547 -27.65 -11.24 -12.75
N LEU A 548 -27.55 -11.26 -11.43
CA LEU A 548 -26.64 -10.37 -10.69
C LEU A 548 -25.16 -10.69 -10.94
N ARG A 549 -24.81 -11.98 -11.10
CA ARG A 549 -23.45 -12.38 -11.53
C ARG A 549 -23.12 -11.80 -12.89
N ALA A 550 -24.02 -11.90 -13.86
CA ALA A 550 -23.82 -11.34 -15.19
C ALA A 550 -23.63 -9.81 -15.14
N LYS A 551 -24.41 -9.10 -14.32
CA LYS A 551 -24.26 -7.64 -14.12
C LYS A 551 -22.90 -7.31 -13.46
N ALA A 552 -22.46 -8.06 -12.48
CA ALA A 552 -21.14 -7.89 -11.84
C ALA A 552 -20.00 -8.08 -12.86
N VAL A 553 -20.07 -9.11 -13.68
CA VAL A 553 -19.10 -9.35 -14.77
C VAL A 553 -19.13 -8.19 -15.77
N ALA A 554 -20.32 -7.66 -16.14
CA ALA A 554 -20.45 -6.54 -17.07
C ALA A 554 -19.79 -5.26 -16.54
N ILE A 555 -19.88 -4.99 -15.24
CA ILE A 555 -19.18 -3.85 -14.60
C ILE A 555 -17.67 -4.01 -14.81
N VAL A 556 -17.10 -5.16 -14.45
CA VAL A 556 -15.64 -5.39 -14.59
C VAL A 556 -15.20 -5.39 -16.05
N ALA A 557 -16.02 -5.91 -16.97
CA ALA A 557 -15.76 -5.86 -18.41
C ALA A 557 -15.72 -4.42 -18.95
N THR A 558 -16.57 -3.53 -18.43
CA THR A 558 -16.55 -2.10 -18.77
C THR A 558 -15.26 -1.43 -18.30
N LEU A 559 -14.79 -1.74 -17.07
CA LEU A 559 -13.49 -1.26 -16.58
C LEU A 559 -12.35 -1.74 -17.46
N ARG A 560 -12.37 -3.01 -17.87
CA ARG A 560 -11.38 -3.57 -18.79
C ARG A 560 -11.40 -2.86 -20.15
N ALA A 561 -12.56 -2.68 -20.76
CA ALA A 561 -12.70 -1.98 -22.03
C ALA A 561 -12.16 -0.53 -21.95
N ALA A 562 -12.35 0.16 -20.81
CA ALA A 562 -11.78 1.47 -20.59
C ALA A 562 -10.24 1.44 -20.61
N THR A 563 -9.61 0.50 -19.91
CA THR A 563 -8.14 0.37 -19.90
C THR A 563 -7.57 -0.02 -21.25
N ASP A 564 -8.24 -0.89 -21.99
CA ASP A 564 -7.84 -1.28 -23.35
C ASP A 564 -7.93 -0.10 -24.32
N ARG A 565 -8.99 0.73 -24.23
CA ARG A 565 -9.13 1.98 -24.99
C ARG A 565 -8.00 2.96 -24.65
N TRP A 566 -7.69 3.17 -23.36
CA TRP A 566 -6.61 4.07 -22.97
C TRP A 566 -5.24 3.59 -23.46
N LYS A 567 -5.00 2.27 -23.45
CA LYS A 567 -3.80 1.69 -24.03
C LYS A 567 -3.70 1.95 -25.54
N ALA A 568 -4.82 1.86 -26.27
CA ALA A 568 -4.87 2.15 -27.70
C ALA A 568 -4.69 3.65 -28.03
N GLU A 569 -5.19 4.54 -27.17
CA GLU A 569 -5.12 6.00 -27.34
C GLU A 569 -3.78 6.59 -26.91
N THR A 570 -2.97 5.86 -26.15
CA THR A 570 -1.72 6.34 -25.58
C THR A 570 -0.60 5.33 -25.79
N ASP A 571 0.61 5.73 -25.53
CA ASP A 571 1.79 4.85 -25.63
C ASP A 571 2.11 4.13 -24.31
N TYR A 572 1.13 4.02 -23.39
CA TYR A 572 1.34 3.46 -22.04
C TYR A 572 0.58 2.16 -21.83
N GLY A 573 1.16 1.26 -21.02
CA GLY A 573 0.62 -0.06 -20.71
C GLY A 573 -0.51 -0.03 -19.70
N PHE A 574 -1.64 0.61 -19.99
CA PHE A 574 -2.81 0.58 -19.12
C PHE A 574 -3.34 -0.84 -18.95
N SER A 575 -3.74 -1.19 -17.74
CA SER A 575 -4.27 -2.51 -17.37
C SER A 575 -5.30 -2.43 -16.26
N LEU A 576 -6.21 -3.39 -16.22
CA LEU A 576 -7.17 -3.52 -15.11
C LEU A 576 -6.58 -4.38 -14.00
N TYR A 577 -6.68 -3.89 -12.77
CA TYR A 577 -6.11 -4.49 -11.58
C TYR A 577 -7.17 -4.75 -10.52
N SER A 578 -7.32 -6.00 -10.12
CA SER A 578 -8.14 -6.36 -8.97
C SER A 578 -7.40 -5.97 -7.69
N THR A 579 -7.66 -4.74 -7.22
CA THR A 579 -6.88 -4.11 -6.14
C THR A 579 -6.82 -4.98 -4.88
N PRO A 580 -5.64 -5.22 -4.30
CA PRO A 580 -5.55 -5.83 -2.98
C PRO A 580 -6.09 -4.87 -1.92
N SER A 581 -6.90 -5.39 -1.02
CA SER A 581 -7.50 -4.60 0.04
C SER A 581 -6.74 -4.74 1.34
N GLU A 582 -5.67 -4.03 1.49
CA GLU A 582 -4.98 -3.95 2.77
C GLU A 582 -5.66 -2.92 3.68
N ASN A 583 -5.65 -1.68 3.28
CA ASN A 583 -6.21 -0.54 4.00
C ASN A 583 -7.48 0.02 3.34
N LEU A 584 -7.63 -0.21 2.05
CA LEU A 584 -8.58 0.49 1.20
C LEU A 584 -10.05 0.10 1.47
N CYS A 585 -10.31 -1.17 1.79
CA CYS A 585 -11.66 -1.63 2.12
C CYS A 585 -12.22 -0.99 3.39
N ASP A 586 -11.37 -0.81 4.41
CA ASP A 586 -11.70 -0.03 5.62
C ASP A 586 -11.93 1.44 5.28
N ARG A 587 -10.97 2.05 4.58
CA ARG A 587 -11.02 3.48 4.26
C ARG A 587 -12.26 3.87 3.48
N PHE A 588 -12.59 3.15 2.42
CA PHE A 588 -13.75 3.45 1.59
C PHE A 588 -15.05 3.25 2.35
N CYS A 589 -15.21 2.11 3.03
CA CYS A 589 -16.40 1.83 3.81
C CYS A 589 -16.64 2.91 4.90
N ARG A 590 -15.59 3.31 5.63
CA ARG A 590 -15.68 4.33 6.68
C ARG A 590 -16.08 5.72 6.12
N LEU A 591 -15.54 6.11 4.96
CA LEU A 591 -15.89 7.39 4.32
C LEU A 591 -17.34 7.37 3.82
N ASP A 592 -17.78 6.25 3.25
CA ASP A 592 -19.14 6.11 2.74
C ASP A 592 -20.16 5.99 3.88
N THR A 593 -19.81 5.29 4.96
CA THR A 593 -20.63 5.27 6.19
C THR A 593 -20.82 6.68 6.78
N ALA A 594 -19.78 7.50 6.76
CA ALA A 594 -19.86 8.87 7.25
C ALA A 594 -20.77 9.76 6.39
N GLU A 595 -20.89 9.50 5.08
CA GLU A 595 -21.68 10.29 4.15
C GLU A 595 -23.10 9.75 3.94
N PHE A 596 -23.25 8.45 3.79
CA PHE A 596 -24.55 7.80 3.45
C PHE A 596 -25.20 7.10 4.65
N GLY A 597 -24.50 6.99 5.79
CA GLY A 597 -24.99 6.25 6.96
C GLY A 597 -24.76 4.73 6.83
N MET A 598 -25.40 3.99 7.74
CA MET A 598 -25.38 2.52 7.75
C MET A 598 -26.38 2.00 6.73
N VAL A 599 -25.89 1.48 5.61
CA VAL A 599 -26.70 0.87 4.55
C VAL A 599 -26.57 -0.63 4.62
N PRO A 600 -27.68 -1.38 4.88
CA PRO A 600 -27.67 -2.84 5.03
C PRO A 600 -27.08 -3.55 3.80
N GLY A 601 -26.14 -4.46 4.04
CA GLY A 601 -25.42 -5.22 3.01
C GLY A 601 -24.41 -4.41 2.20
N VAL A 602 -24.17 -3.14 2.57
CA VAL A 602 -23.20 -2.26 1.90
C VAL A 602 -22.18 -1.71 2.91
N THR A 603 -22.60 -0.83 3.85
CA THR A 603 -21.67 -0.17 4.79
C THR A 603 -21.71 -0.73 6.21
N ASP A 604 -22.59 -1.67 6.49
CA ASP A 604 -22.90 -2.18 7.83
C ASP A 604 -21.86 -3.14 8.42
N LYS A 605 -20.95 -3.69 7.57
CA LYS A 605 -19.88 -4.59 8.02
C LYS A 605 -18.61 -3.87 8.50
N GLY A 606 -18.47 -2.56 8.20
CA GLY A 606 -17.29 -1.78 8.52
C GLY A 606 -16.10 -2.01 7.58
N TYR A 607 -16.27 -2.79 6.52
CA TYR A 607 -15.32 -3.00 5.44
C TYR A 607 -16.04 -3.34 4.13
N TYR A 608 -15.36 -3.14 3.00
CA TYR A 608 -15.81 -3.60 1.69
C TYR A 608 -15.10 -4.87 1.27
N THR A 609 -15.76 -5.69 0.47
CA THR A 609 -15.19 -6.90 -0.11
C THR A 609 -14.03 -6.55 -1.05
N ASN A 610 -12.99 -7.36 -1.01
CA ASN A 610 -11.79 -7.20 -1.81
C ASN A 610 -12.10 -7.42 -3.31
N SER A 611 -12.01 -6.36 -4.10
CA SER A 611 -12.23 -6.38 -5.58
C SER A 611 -13.45 -7.23 -6.02
N PHE A 612 -13.22 -8.37 -6.67
CA PHE A 612 -14.24 -9.29 -7.19
C PHE A 612 -14.56 -10.48 -6.27
N HIS A 613 -13.85 -10.60 -5.15
CA HIS A 613 -13.93 -11.80 -4.32
C HIS A 613 -15.34 -12.06 -3.78
N LEU A 614 -15.64 -13.33 -3.56
CA LEU A 614 -16.83 -13.72 -2.84
C LEU A 614 -16.80 -13.15 -1.41
N ASP A 615 -17.95 -12.70 -0.92
CA ASP A 615 -18.08 -12.26 0.48
C ASP A 615 -17.57 -13.34 1.44
N VAL A 616 -16.69 -12.94 2.36
CA VAL A 616 -15.99 -13.85 3.27
C VAL A 616 -16.90 -14.62 4.23
N GLU A 617 -18.15 -14.16 4.44
CA GLU A 617 -19.17 -14.83 5.25
C GLU A 617 -20.00 -15.86 4.47
N LYS A 618 -19.87 -15.88 3.12
CA LYS A 618 -20.67 -16.82 2.30
C LYS A 618 -20.12 -18.23 2.39
N ARG A 619 -20.93 -19.13 2.96
CA ARG A 619 -20.62 -20.56 3.04
C ARG A 619 -20.85 -21.21 1.68
N VAL A 620 -19.80 -21.73 1.11
CA VAL A 620 -19.79 -22.46 -0.17
C VAL A 620 -18.67 -23.51 -0.13
N ASP A 621 -18.75 -24.52 -0.96
CA ASP A 621 -17.64 -25.43 -1.18
C ASP A 621 -16.51 -24.74 -1.99
N PRO A 622 -15.27 -25.25 -1.94
CA PRO A 622 -14.14 -24.62 -2.59
C PRO A 622 -14.27 -24.56 -4.13
N TYR A 623 -14.92 -25.52 -4.74
CA TYR A 623 -15.08 -25.60 -6.19
C TYR A 623 -16.08 -24.57 -6.68
N ALA A 624 -17.22 -24.43 -6.03
CA ALA A 624 -18.24 -23.41 -6.33
C ALA A 624 -17.67 -21.99 -6.17
N LYS A 625 -16.79 -21.77 -5.18
CA LYS A 625 -16.08 -20.49 -5.04
C LYS A 625 -15.13 -20.21 -6.20
N ILE A 626 -14.35 -21.21 -6.61
CA ILE A 626 -13.43 -21.07 -7.74
C ILE A 626 -14.22 -20.76 -9.01
N ASP A 627 -15.32 -21.47 -9.27
CA ASP A 627 -16.18 -21.26 -10.45
C ASP A 627 -16.83 -19.86 -10.44
N PHE A 628 -17.25 -19.37 -9.27
CA PHE A 628 -17.78 -18.02 -9.12
C PHE A 628 -16.73 -16.94 -9.46
N GLU A 629 -15.49 -17.11 -8.99
CA GLU A 629 -14.41 -16.14 -9.18
C GLU A 629 -13.72 -16.23 -10.56
N ALA A 630 -13.78 -17.37 -11.23
CA ALA A 630 -13.05 -17.64 -12.48
C ALA A 630 -13.25 -16.63 -13.64
N PRO A 631 -14.42 -16.00 -13.84
CA PRO A 631 -14.60 -15.02 -14.91
C PRO A 631 -13.76 -13.74 -14.74
N TYR A 632 -13.45 -13.33 -13.51
CA TYR A 632 -12.87 -12.02 -13.24
C TYR A 632 -11.36 -11.90 -13.54
N PRO A 633 -10.49 -12.90 -13.23
CA PRO A 633 -9.10 -12.87 -13.64
C PRO A 633 -8.88 -12.71 -15.14
N ALA A 634 -9.77 -13.29 -15.95
CA ALA A 634 -9.72 -13.15 -17.42
C ALA A 634 -9.89 -11.70 -17.89
N LEU A 635 -10.62 -10.88 -17.11
CA LEU A 635 -10.83 -9.45 -17.38
C LEU A 635 -9.74 -8.58 -16.77
N ALA A 636 -9.16 -8.97 -15.64
CA ALA A 636 -8.23 -8.17 -14.85
C ALA A 636 -6.76 -8.46 -15.20
N ASN A 637 -6.34 -8.18 -16.45
CA ASN A 637 -5.01 -8.50 -16.97
C ASN A 637 -3.82 -7.83 -16.27
N GLY A 638 -4.06 -6.81 -15.45
CA GLY A 638 -3.05 -6.11 -14.66
C GLY A 638 -2.80 -6.69 -13.28
N GLY A 639 -3.65 -7.61 -12.81
CA GLY A 639 -3.43 -8.27 -11.54
C GLY A 639 -4.67 -8.91 -10.93
N PHE A 640 -4.48 -10.11 -10.38
CA PHE A 640 -5.52 -10.93 -9.79
C PHE A 640 -4.91 -11.97 -8.85
N ILE A 641 -5.72 -12.52 -7.93
CA ILE A 641 -5.46 -13.73 -7.16
C ILE A 641 -6.79 -14.21 -6.58
N CYS A 642 -7.02 -15.52 -6.58
CA CYS A 642 -8.15 -16.16 -5.90
C CYS A 642 -7.65 -16.83 -4.61
N TYR A 643 -8.52 -16.97 -3.60
CA TYR A 643 -8.18 -17.57 -2.31
C TYR A 643 -9.19 -18.64 -1.90
N GLY A 644 -8.71 -19.66 -1.21
CA GLY A 644 -9.56 -20.59 -0.46
C GLY A 644 -9.24 -20.54 1.03
N GLU A 645 -10.27 -20.54 1.88
CA GLU A 645 -10.14 -20.66 3.33
C GLU A 645 -10.44 -22.11 3.72
N TYR A 646 -9.47 -22.80 4.35
CA TYR A 646 -9.54 -24.22 4.64
C TYR A 646 -9.37 -24.51 6.13
N PRO A 647 -9.86 -25.64 6.64
CA PRO A 647 -9.43 -26.18 7.93
C PRO A 647 -7.94 -26.58 7.89
N ASN A 648 -7.41 -27.12 8.98
CA ASN A 648 -6.04 -27.62 9.00
C ASN A 648 -5.86 -28.78 7.98
N LEU A 649 -5.02 -28.54 6.97
CA LEU A 649 -4.79 -29.46 5.85
C LEU A 649 -3.53 -30.33 6.02
N GLN A 650 -2.79 -30.20 7.13
CA GLN A 650 -1.51 -30.91 7.31
C GLN A 650 -1.64 -32.43 7.25
N HIS A 651 -2.80 -32.97 7.60
CA HIS A 651 -3.08 -34.41 7.58
C HIS A 651 -3.91 -34.87 6.38
N ASN A 652 -4.24 -33.96 5.45
CA ASN A 652 -5.02 -34.29 4.25
C ASN A 652 -4.50 -33.51 3.03
N LEU A 653 -3.27 -33.80 2.63
CA LEU A 653 -2.64 -33.16 1.47
C LEU A 653 -3.37 -33.50 0.16
N LYS A 654 -4.06 -34.65 0.09
CA LYS A 654 -4.82 -35.01 -1.11
C LYS A 654 -5.99 -34.06 -1.36
N ALA A 655 -6.70 -33.64 -0.31
CA ALA A 655 -7.76 -32.64 -0.46
C ALA A 655 -7.21 -31.31 -1.00
N LEU A 656 -6.03 -30.87 -0.54
CA LEU A 656 -5.39 -29.67 -1.05
C LEU A 656 -4.97 -29.84 -2.52
N GLU A 657 -4.41 -31.01 -2.87
CA GLU A 657 -4.04 -31.33 -4.25
C GLU A 657 -5.27 -31.30 -5.17
N ASP A 658 -6.37 -31.89 -4.76
CA ASP A 658 -7.62 -31.91 -5.55
C ASP A 658 -8.14 -30.49 -5.84
N VAL A 659 -8.03 -29.58 -4.87
CA VAL A 659 -8.37 -28.17 -5.07
C VAL A 659 -7.38 -27.47 -6.02
N TRP A 660 -6.07 -27.71 -5.88
CA TRP A 660 -5.07 -27.15 -6.78
C TRP A 660 -5.29 -27.63 -8.21
N ASP A 661 -5.54 -28.93 -8.41
CA ASP A 661 -5.81 -29.54 -9.71
C ASP A 661 -7.12 -29.00 -10.32
N TYR A 662 -8.17 -28.78 -9.49
CA TYR A 662 -9.40 -28.16 -9.94
C TYR A 662 -9.19 -26.70 -10.40
N SER A 663 -8.38 -25.96 -9.65
CA SER A 663 -8.07 -24.55 -9.98
C SER A 663 -7.26 -24.42 -11.27
N TYR A 664 -6.49 -25.46 -11.65
CA TYR A 664 -5.50 -25.44 -12.74
C TYR A 664 -6.08 -24.97 -14.09
N HIS A 665 -7.28 -25.42 -14.42
CA HIS A 665 -7.94 -25.07 -15.68
C HIS A 665 -8.89 -23.86 -15.58
N ARG A 666 -9.02 -23.25 -14.40
CA ARG A 666 -10.05 -22.24 -14.13
C ARG A 666 -9.48 -20.87 -13.78
N VAL A 667 -8.54 -20.82 -12.89
CA VAL A 667 -7.98 -19.56 -12.40
C VAL A 667 -6.46 -19.53 -12.56
N PRO A 668 -5.88 -18.40 -12.95
CA PRO A 668 -4.44 -18.34 -13.21
C PRO A 668 -3.58 -18.29 -11.95
N TYR A 669 -4.13 -17.84 -10.81
CA TYR A 669 -3.38 -17.62 -9.58
C TYR A 669 -4.24 -17.93 -8.37
N TYR A 670 -3.77 -18.86 -7.51
CA TYR A 670 -4.53 -19.34 -6.38
C TYR A 670 -3.70 -19.39 -5.10
N GLY A 671 -4.28 -18.88 -3.99
CA GLY A 671 -3.68 -18.87 -2.67
C GLY A 671 -4.47 -19.74 -1.69
N THR A 672 -3.76 -20.55 -0.90
CA THR A 672 -4.32 -21.41 0.14
C THR A 672 -4.22 -20.75 1.49
N ASN A 673 -5.35 -20.62 2.21
CA ASN A 673 -5.38 -20.17 3.60
C ASN A 673 -5.78 -21.36 4.49
N THR A 674 -4.94 -21.67 5.46
CA THR A 674 -5.18 -22.74 6.44
C THR A 674 -4.64 -22.30 7.80
N PRO A 675 -5.22 -22.74 8.94
CA PRO A 675 -4.73 -22.38 10.26
C PRO A 675 -3.32 -22.92 10.50
N ILE A 676 -2.38 -22.02 10.80
CA ILE A 676 -0.97 -22.33 11.08
C ILE A 676 -0.45 -21.62 12.33
N ASP A 677 -1.35 -21.22 13.25
CA ASP A 677 -0.95 -20.55 14.47
C ASP A 677 -0.27 -21.53 15.44
N GLU A 678 0.73 -21.07 16.17
CA GLU A 678 1.51 -21.85 17.11
C GLU A 678 1.58 -21.16 18.48
N CYS A 679 1.37 -21.91 19.55
CA CYS A 679 1.63 -21.47 20.92
C CYS A 679 2.90 -22.13 21.45
N TYR A 680 3.91 -21.33 21.79
CA TYR A 680 5.20 -21.83 22.30
C TYR A 680 5.15 -22.23 23.78
N GLU A 681 4.04 -21.91 24.49
CA GLU A 681 3.83 -22.32 25.88
C GLU A 681 3.30 -23.76 25.98
N CYS A 682 2.23 -24.08 25.24
CA CYS A 682 1.55 -25.36 25.36
C CYS A 682 1.76 -26.28 24.14
N GLY A 683 2.45 -25.81 23.09
CA GLY A 683 2.69 -26.57 21.87
C GLY A 683 1.48 -26.70 20.93
N PHE A 684 0.39 -25.97 21.18
CA PHE A 684 -0.77 -26.02 20.31
C PHE A 684 -0.44 -25.48 18.92
N THR A 685 -0.87 -26.20 17.89
CA THR A 685 -0.80 -25.80 16.48
C THR A 685 -2.21 -25.86 15.88
N GLY A 686 -2.67 -24.75 15.29
CA GLY A 686 -4.02 -24.70 14.72
C GLY A 686 -4.54 -23.27 14.59
N GLU A 687 -5.83 -23.06 14.77
CA GLU A 687 -6.46 -21.75 14.65
C GLU A 687 -6.65 -21.09 16.01
N PHE A 688 -6.12 -19.86 16.17
CA PHE A 688 -6.36 -19.04 17.35
C PHE A 688 -7.66 -18.26 17.20
N GLY A 689 -8.42 -18.18 18.31
CA GLY A 689 -9.62 -17.36 18.39
C GLY A 689 -9.28 -15.87 18.40
N CYS A 690 -9.98 -15.08 17.57
CA CYS A 690 -9.88 -13.62 17.61
C CYS A 690 -10.83 -13.06 18.68
N THR A 691 -10.29 -12.45 19.74
CA THR A 691 -11.03 -11.89 20.87
C THR A 691 -10.75 -10.39 21.03
N SER A 692 -11.39 -9.73 22.00
CA SER A 692 -11.08 -8.35 22.38
C SER A 692 -9.65 -8.18 22.93
N LYS A 693 -8.99 -9.27 23.31
CA LYS A 693 -7.58 -9.30 23.75
C LYS A 693 -6.60 -9.59 22.60
N GLY A 694 -7.08 -9.66 21.35
CA GLY A 694 -6.35 -10.11 20.18
C GLY A 694 -6.52 -11.60 19.93
N PHE A 695 -5.51 -12.24 19.35
CA PHE A 695 -5.52 -13.68 19.06
C PHE A 695 -5.12 -14.48 20.30
N VAL A 696 -5.95 -15.45 20.67
CA VAL A 696 -5.81 -16.23 21.92
C VAL A 696 -5.71 -17.70 21.60
N CYS A 697 -4.71 -18.39 22.18
CA CYS A 697 -4.56 -19.83 22.06
C CYS A 697 -5.81 -20.53 22.67
N PRO A 698 -6.51 -21.39 21.94
CA PRO A 698 -7.72 -22.04 22.45
C PRO A 698 -7.42 -23.07 23.57
N GLN A 699 -6.19 -23.59 23.64
CA GLN A 699 -5.80 -24.60 24.60
C GLN A 699 -5.41 -24.02 25.98
N CYS A 700 -4.60 -22.94 26.00
CA CYS A 700 -4.08 -22.41 27.27
C CYS A 700 -4.43 -20.95 27.53
N GLY A 701 -5.14 -20.28 26.62
CA GLY A 701 -5.51 -18.87 26.77
C GLY A 701 -4.36 -17.86 26.58
N ASN A 702 -3.17 -18.33 26.17
CA ASN A 702 -2.03 -17.44 25.93
C ASN A 702 -2.28 -16.49 24.75
N HIS A 703 -1.94 -15.21 24.92
CA HIS A 703 -2.07 -14.16 23.92
C HIS A 703 -0.85 -13.21 23.91
N ASP A 704 0.24 -13.62 24.55
CA ASP A 704 1.50 -12.87 24.54
C ASP A 704 2.18 -13.02 23.18
N ALA A 705 2.28 -11.91 22.41
CA ALA A 705 2.89 -11.85 21.08
C ALA A 705 4.35 -12.38 21.03
N SER A 706 5.06 -12.42 22.16
CA SER A 706 6.40 -13.00 22.26
C SER A 706 6.40 -14.53 22.36
N ARG A 707 5.26 -15.12 22.72
CA ARG A 707 5.09 -16.55 23.02
C ARG A 707 4.10 -17.26 22.09
N VAL A 708 3.57 -16.54 21.14
CA VAL A 708 2.70 -17.08 20.08
C VAL A 708 3.22 -16.69 18.71
N SER A 709 2.80 -17.41 17.68
CA SER A 709 2.98 -17.05 16.28
C SER A 709 1.63 -17.13 15.60
N VAL A 710 1.08 -15.97 15.24
CA VAL A 710 -0.18 -15.90 14.51
C VAL A 710 0.09 -15.39 13.10
N THR A 711 -0.42 -16.10 12.12
CA THR A 711 -0.23 -15.74 10.72
C THR A 711 -1.57 -15.70 10.00
N ARG A 712 -1.84 -14.61 9.31
CA ARG A 712 -3.07 -14.43 8.50
C ARG A 712 -2.72 -13.85 7.14
N ARG A 713 -3.50 -14.20 6.14
CA ARG A 713 -3.40 -13.54 4.85
C ARG A 713 -4.01 -12.14 4.94
N VAL A 714 -3.22 -11.13 4.60
CA VAL A 714 -3.65 -9.72 4.57
C VAL A 714 -4.35 -9.42 3.25
N CYS A 715 -3.64 -9.68 2.15
CA CYS A 715 -4.12 -9.52 0.77
C CYS A 715 -3.41 -10.53 -0.13
N GLY A 716 -2.41 -10.15 -0.89
CA GLY A 716 -1.56 -11.08 -1.65
C GLY A 716 -0.37 -11.60 -0.85
N TYR A 717 -0.17 -11.18 0.40
CA TYR A 717 0.89 -11.63 1.29
C TYR A 717 0.36 -11.94 2.69
N LEU A 718 1.20 -12.57 3.50
CA LEU A 718 0.90 -12.93 4.88
C LEU A 718 1.29 -11.79 5.83
N GLY A 719 0.63 -11.72 6.97
CA GLY A 719 0.96 -10.80 8.05
C GLY A 719 0.87 -11.49 9.41
N SER A 720 1.56 -10.91 10.39
CA SER A 720 1.56 -11.37 11.79
C SER A 720 0.80 -10.36 12.65
N PRO A 721 -0.52 -10.50 12.80
CA PRO A 721 -1.35 -9.51 13.50
C PRO A 721 -1.07 -9.40 14.99
N ASP A 722 -0.40 -10.39 15.59
CA ASP A 722 0.14 -10.37 16.95
C ASP A 722 1.32 -9.40 17.10
N ALA A 723 2.16 -9.30 16.08
CA ALA A 723 3.32 -8.41 16.05
C ALA A 723 2.98 -7.02 15.48
N ARG A 724 2.09 -6.96 14.47
CA ARG A 724 1.70 -5.74 13.75
C ARG A 724 0.19 -5.73 13.53
N PRO A 725 -0.58 -5.00 14.35
CA PRO A 725 -2.03 -4.97 14.28
C PRO A 725 -2.55 -4.56 12.89
N PHE A 726 -3.57 -5.24 12.41
CA PHE A 726 -4.30 -4.83 11.21
C PHE A 726 -5.21 -3.63 11.52
N ASN A 727 -5.62 -2.87 10.50
CA ASN A 727 -6.66 -1.87 10.65
C ASN A 727 -8.01 -2.51 11.05
N ALA A 728 -8.96 -1.69 11.53
CA ALA A 728 -10.22 -2.17 12.10
C ALA A 728 -11.05 -2.99 11.10
N GLY A 729 -11.20 -2.51 9.87
CA GLY A 729 -11.96 -3.23 8.83
C GLY A 729 -11.32 -4.56 8.47
N LYS A 730 -9.98 -4.64 8.42
CA LYS A 730 -9.28 -5.91 8.15
C LYS A 730 -9.36 -6.89 9.30
N GLN A 731 -9.34 -6.41 10.54
CA GLN A 731 -9.58 -7.27 11.70
C GLN A 731 -10.99 -7.87 11.67
N GLU A 732 -11.99 -7.06 11.36
CA GLU A 732 -13.38 -7.51 11.25
C GLU A 732 -13.58 -8.49 10.10
N GLU A 733 -12.98 -8.24 8.94
CA GLU A 733 -13.00 -9.14 7.79
C GLU A 733 -12.37 -10.50 8.12
N VAL A 734 -11.19 -10.54 8.74
CA VAL A 734 -10.51 -11.78 9.15
C VAL A 734 -11.35 -12.58 10.16
N LYS A 735 -12.00 -11.89 11.10
CA LYS A 735 -12.85 -12.51 12.11
C LYS A 735 -14.11 -13.17 11.52
N ARG A 736 -14.63 -12.64 10.41
CA ARG A 736 -15.85 -13.13 9.75
C ARG A 736 -15.60 -14.18 8.69
N ARG A 737 -14.35 -14.51 8.36
CA ARG A 737 -14.01 -15.52 7.36
C ARG A 737 -14.58 -16.88 7.73
N VAL A 738 -15.30 -17.50 6.79
CA VAL A 738 -15.78 -18.87 6.92
C VAL A 738 -14.90 -19.82 6.12
N LYS A 739 -14.84 -21.09 6.54
CA LYS A 739 -14.11 -22.14 5.82
C LYS A 739 -14.94 -22.61 4.63
N HIS A 740 -14.29 -22.90 3.52
CA HIS A 740 -14.92 -23.50 2.34
C HIS A 740 -14.85 -25.02 2.48
N LEU A 741 -15.97 -25.62 2.82
CA LEU A 741 -16.12 -27.05 3.07
C LEU A 741 -17.17 -27.62 2.13
N PRO A 742 -17.17 -28.95 1.88
CA PRO A 742 -18.25 -29.62 1.16
C PRO A 742 -19.61 -29.39 1.84
N ASP A 743 -20.69 -29.39 1.06
CA ASP A 743 -22.06 -29.26 1.56
C ASP A 743 -22.37 -30.29 2.68
N GLY A 744 -23.00 -29.84 3.76
CA GLY A 744 -23.29 -30.64 4.94
C GLY A 744 -22.20 -30.72 6.00
N SER A 745 -20.99 -30.19 5.75
CA SER A 745 -19.88 -30.20 6.70
C SER A 745 -19.93 -29.06 7.73
N TRP A 746 -20.91 -28.15 7.64
CA TRP A 746 -21.02 -26.98 8.54
C TRP A 746 -21.95 -27.25 9.75
N GLU A 747 -22.68 -28.37 9.75
CA GLU A 747 -23.54 -28.74 10.88
C GLU A 747 -22.66 -29.22 12.04
N GLY A 748 -22.45 -28.35 13.04
CA GLY A 748 -21.69 -28.70 14.25
C GLY A 748 -20.44 -27.88 14.51
N GLN A 749 -20.17 -26.80 13.77
CA GLN A 749 -19.09 -25.84 14.05
C GLN A 749 -19.58 -24.57 14.75
#